data_61be93eeb7f8728bfcbcc4bb13c532e4
#
_entry.id   61be93eeb7f8728bfcbcc4bb13c532e4
#
_cell.length_a   1.000
_cell.length_b   1.000
_cell.length_c   1.000
_cell.angle_alpha   90.00
_cell.angle_beta   90.00
_cell.angle_gamma   90.00
#
_symmetry.space_group_name_H-M   'P 1'
#
loop_
_entity.id
_entity.type
_entity.pdbx_description
1 polymer ?
#
loop_
_entity_poly.entity_id
_entity_poly.type
_entity_poly.pdbx_seq_one_letter_code
_entity_poly.pdbx_strand_id
1 'polypeptide(L)'
;MSRGIIPQYIKRTGVAKHINEQTEIRTDIPVIKEILTEKLKSGGQDEGYKTICFHKEIPDAVSNRVSNEFNVPRPDHIECHIVEAQGEEIHVYALSERGLFYGAISVIHLLEKGCIDELIAYDYPVCDERGMKVFLPASKDIEFFKKFVDMICYFKFNSIMIEIGGAMEYKRHPEINEGWIKYCDEMSEYSGKTTKIQDYTYPWYKNAIHMENGGGNFLTQEEVKELADYCRGRMLEVIPEVPSLGHCDYLMMGHMDIAERPEDPYADTYCPSNPASYELLFDVLDEVIEVFNPEVINIGHDEYYTIGVCEKCRGKSGADIFAGDVNKIYDYLKSKGVKTMLWGDKLLKNAMVPDAGPFGGAEIQMYMPQFHRKDGKKIGIMPATYQAIDMVPKDLLILHWNWNLGEYLEDEFLDKNFNIRYGNFEGYFFSNWKEHIEKSGRHGAFISNWSSLNEVILQRNTIFFGISYAYEMFWNHNYEDGDYEAIRDKTFEYLYHYKYADAEGLEIKESHDGHPAYVELIHTTDYHVKFKFFVDGVFPEKEVYEIGELVFDYEDGSTEKVPLTYGYNIGNKNVNWARTKDGDPGYNHGFKLEDHLLEMSLTTLPIRKGEETVYKCLIANPRPEKVLKEFRTEVYPDKNCKVFTESVHYLS
;
A
#
# COMPACT_ATOMS: atom_id res chain seq x y z
N MET A 1 -22.80 -2.27 -16.35
CA MET A 1 -21.38 -2.09 -16.62
C MET A 1 -20.78 -1.44 -15.39
N SER A 2 -19.66 -1.94 -14.89
CA SER A 2 -18.91 -1.28 -13.81
C SER A 2 -18.52 0.13 -14.28
N ARG A 3 -18.64 1.10 -13.39
CA ARG A 3 -18.19 2.46 -13.70
C ARG A 3 -16.78 2.62 -13.18
N GLY A 4 -15.87 3.12 -14.01
CA GLY A 4 -14.54 3.54 -13.56
C GLY A 4 -14.60 4.72 -12.58
N ILE A 5 -13.45 5.12 -12.07
CA ILE A 5 -13.30 6.32 -11.25
C ILE A 5 -13.75 7.54 -12.07
N ILE A 6 -14.43 8.47 -11.43
CA ILE A 6 -14.79 9.77 -12.03
C ILE A 6 -14.39 10.90 -11.08
N PRO A 7 -13.99 12.08 -11.60
CA PRO A 7 -13.77 13.26 -10.77
C PRO A 7 -14.98 13.58 -9.91
N GLN A 8 -14.74 14.11 -8.71
CA GLN A 8 -15.78 14.36 -7.73
C GLN A 8 -16.84 15.36 -8.22
N TYR A 9 -16.41 16.42 -8.89
CA TYR A 9 -17.29 17.43 -9.46
C TYR A 9 -17.25 17.30 -10.97
N ILE A 10 -18.37 16.89 -11.57
CA ILE A 10 -18.48 16.68 -13.01
C ILE A 10 -19.85 17.13 -13.53
N LYS A 11 -19.82 17.83 -14.66
CA LYS A 11 -21.02 18.17 -15.44
C LYS A 11 -20.81 17.82 -16.90
N ARG A 12 -21.58 16.86 -17.40
CA ARG A 12 -21.62 16.54 -18.82
C ARG A 12 -22.45 17.58 -19.58
N THR A 13 -21.92 18.05 -20.70
CA THR A 13 -22.53 19.16 -21.48
C THR A 13 -22.89 18.77 -22.91
N GLY A 14 -22.41 17.63 -23.39
CA GLY A 14 -22.67 17.18 -24.76
C GLY A 14 -22.37 15.70 -24.96
N VAL A 15 -22.18 15.31 -26.22
CA VAL A 15 -22.01 13.92 -26.65
C VAL A 15 -20.57 13.43 -26.48
N ALA A 16 -20.40 12.12 -26.34
CA ALA A 16 -19.11 11.46 -26.31
C ALA A 16 -18.39 11.55 -27.67
N LYS A 17 -17.10 11.82 -27.63
CA LYS A 17 -16.21 11.87 -28.80
C LYS A 17 -14.99 10.99 -28.58
N HIS A 18 -14.50 10.41 -29.65
CA HIS A 18 -13.31 9.55 -29.60
C HIS A 18 -12.04 10.32 -29.27
N ILE A 19 -11.16 9.65 -28.52
CA ILE A 19 -9.73 9.97 -28.40
C ILE A 19 -8.97 8.76 -28.92
N ASN A 20 -7.99 9.00 -29.79
CA ASN A 20 -7.19 7.94 -30.40
C ASN A 20 -5.72 8.35 -30.59
N GLU A 21 -4.91 7.51 -31.20
CA GLU A 21 -3.50 7.77 -31.47
C GLU A 21 -3.21 9.02 -32.34
N GLN A 22 -4.21 9.57 -33.02
CA GLN A 22 -4.09 10.80 -33.81
C GLN A 22 -4.33 12.05 -32.98
N THR A 23 -4.83 11.93 -31.74
CA THR A 23 -5.05 13.04 -30.83
C THR A 23 -3.69 13.57 -30.35
N GLU A 24 -3.40 14.83 -30.65
CA GLU A 24 -2.15 15.48 -30.26
C GLU A 24 -2.14 15.79 -28.77
N ILE A 25 -1.12 15.35 -28.03
CA ILE A 25 -0.92 15.66 -26.62
C ILE A 25 0.09 16.81 -26.50
N ARG A 26 -0.39 17.98 -26.09
CA ARG A 26 0.41 19.22 -25.91
C ARG A 26 0.76 19.43 -24.45
N THR A 27 1.94 18.94 -24.07
CA THR A 27 2.54 19.09 -22.73
C THR A 27 4.05 19.09 -22.85
N ASP A 28 4.72 19.78 -21.92
CA ASP A 28 6.16 19.73 -21.70
C ASP A 28 6.57 18.72 -20.62
N ILE A 29 5.61 18.02 -20.01
CA ILE A 29 5.83 17.03 -18.96
C ILE A 29 5.84 15.62 -19.59
N PRO A 30 7.03 14.97 -19.70
CA PRO A 30 7.17 13.72 -20.45
C PRO A 30 6.28 12.59 -19.98
N VAL A 31 6.14 12.40 -18.65
CA VAL A 31 5.33 11.32 -18.08
C VAL A 31 3.84 11.45 -18.45
N ILE A 32 3.31 12.67 -18.56
CA ILE A 32 1.92 12.88 -19.00
C ILE A 32 1.72 12.37 -20.42
N LYS A 33 2.69 12.69 -21.30
CA LYS A 33 2.65 12.21 -22.69
C LYS A 33 2.74 10.69 -22.75
N GLU A 34 3.62 10.09 -21.94
CA GLU A 34 3.83 8.65 -21.85
C GLU A 34 2.52 7.93 -21.46
N ILE A 35 1.95 8.24 -20.27
CA ILE A 35 0.77 7.55 -19.73
C ILE A 35 -0.48 7.72 -20.61
N LEU A 36 -0.67 8.87 -21.24
CA LEU A 36 -1.77 9.08 -22.17
C LEU A 36 -1.56 8.30 -23.47
N THR A 37 -0.36 8.34 -24.04
CA THR A 37 -0.07 7.59 -25.29
C THR A 37 -0.29 6.10 -25.13
N GLU A 38 0.06 5.51 -23.98
CA GLU A 38 -0.19 4.10 -23.69
C GLU A 38 -1.68 3.73 -23.66
N LYS A 39 -2.54 4.69 -23.31
CA LYS A 39 -4.01 4.48 -23.21
C LYS A 39 -4.75 4.83 -24.48
N LEU A 40 -4.15 5.62 -25.39
CA LEU A 40 -4.74 5.98 -26.68
C LEU A 40 -4.49 4.87 -27.71
N LYS A 41 -5.38 3.90 -27.76
CA LYS A 41 -5.32 2.79 -28.73
C LYS A 41 -5.88 3.22 -30.10
N SER A 42 -5.44 2.54 -31.16
CA SER A 42 -5.96 2.72 -32.52
C SER A 42 -7.46 2.42 -32.56
N GLY A 43 -8.25 3.42 -32.75
CA GLY A 43 -9.71 3.33 -32.89
C GLY A 43 -10.19 4.27 -33.97
N GLY A 44 -11.20 3.86 -34.71
CA GLY A 44 -12.07 4.46 -35.72
C GLY A 44 -11.70 5.82 -36.35
N GLN A 45 -12.05 5.96 -37.61
CA GLN A 45 -11.84 7.18 -38.43
C GLN A 45 -12.87 8.30 -38.21
N ASP A 46 -13.63 8.27 -37.11
CA ASP A 46 -14.73 9.22 -36.92
C ASP A 46 -14.29 10.51 -36.16
N GLU A 47 -15.12 11.56 -36.29
CA GLU A 47 -14.92 12.86 -35.64
C GLU A 47 -14.66 12.73 -34.12
N GLY A 48 -13.43 13.03 -33.71
CA GLY A 48 -12.97 12.93 -32.31
C GLY A 48 -12.29 14.19 -31.81
N TYR A 49 -11.76 14.15 -30.61
CA TYR A 49 -10.90 15.20 -30.07
C TYR A 49 -9.55 15.20 -30.82
N LYS A 50 -9.14 16.39 -31.29
CA LYS A 50 -7.87 16.57 -32.02
C LYS A 50 -6.70 16.82 -31.10
N THR A 51 -6.95 17.43 -29.94
CA THR A 51 -5.88 17.90 -29.06
C THR A 51 -6.26 17.75 -27.59
N ILE A 52 -5.27 17.36 -26.75
CA ILE A 52 -5.31 17.48 -25.29
C ILE A 52 -4.23 18.45 -24.88
N CYS A 53 -4.62 19.60 -24.32
CA CYS A 53 -3.73 20.71 -23.94
C CYS A 53 -3.61 20.82 -22.42
N PHE A 54 -2.38 20.90 -21.92
CA PHE A 54 -2.06 21.05 -20.50
C PHE A 54 -1.59 22.46 -20.18
N HIS A 55 -2.19 23.10 -19.14
CA HIS A 55 -1.94 24.47 -18.75
C HIS A 55 -1.58 24.57 -17.27
N LYS A 56 -0.35 25.01 -16.95
CA LYS A 56 0.14 25.20 -15.56
C LYS A 56 -0.38 26.49 -14.94
N GLU A 57 -1.61 26.85 -15.27
CA GLU A 57 -2.36 27.97 -14.70
C GLU A 57 -3.85 27.72 -14.83
N ILE A 58 -4.65 28.30 -13.94
CA ILE A 58 -6.10 28.26 -14.01
C ILE A 58 -6.58 29.68 -14.29
N PRO A 59 -7.06 30.00 -15.52
CA PRO A 59 -7.57 31.33 -15.84
C PRO A 59 -8.77 31.71 -14.95
N ASP A 60 -8.90 32.99 -14.58
CA ASP A 60 -9.97 33.48 -13.72
C ASP A 60 -11.36 33.10 -14.26
N ALA A 61 -11.57 33.15 -15.58
CA ALA A 61 -12.81 32.76 -16.21
C ALA A 61 -13.18 31.28 -15.95
N VAL A 62 -12.18 30.38 -16.03
CA VAL A 62 -12.34 28.94 -15.77
C VAL A 62 -12.60 28.70 -14.28
N SER A 63 -11.78 29.33 -13.41
CA SER A 63 -11.92 29.25 -11.96
C SER A 63 -13.30 29.72 -11.50
N ASN A 64 -13.78 30.89 -11.96
CA ASN A 64 -15.11 31.43 -11.61
C ASN A 64 -16.25 30.52 -12.11
N ARG A 65 -16.10 29.92 -13.30
CA ARG A 65 -17.07 28.98 -13.84
C ARG A 65 -17.17 27.73 -12.96
N VAL A 66 -16.06 27.12 -12.57
CA VAL A 66 -16.03 25.95 -11.68
C VAL A 66 -16.66 26.27 -10.33
N SER A 67 -16.28 27.39 -9.71
CA SER A 67 -16.82 27.80 -8.41
C SER A 67 -18.34 28.03 -8.47
N ASN A 68 -18.85 28.66 -9.54
CA ASN A 68 -20.27 28.88 -9.70
C ASN A 68 -21.06 27.61 -10.05
N GLU A 69 -20.48 26.75 -10.92
CA GLU A 69 -21.15 25.54 -11.40
C GLU A 69 -21.33 24.51 -10.28
N PHE A 70 -20.28 24.32 -9.47
CA PHE A 70 -20.25 23.29 -8.45
C PHE A 70 -20.48 23.82 -7.03
N ASN A 71 -20.64 25.12 -6.86
CA ASN A 71 -20.78 25.79 -5.55
C ASN A 71 -19.61 25.44 -4.60
N VAL A 72 -18.39 25.51 -5.11
CA VAL A 72 -17.15 25.22 -4.38
C VAL A 72 -16.29 26.47 -4.24
N PRO A 73 -15.37 26.52 -3.25
CA PRO A 73 -14.36 27.57 -3.18
C PRO A 73 -13.56 27.69 -4.47
N ARG A 74 -12.90 28.83 -4.66
CA ARG A 74 -11.99 29.00 -5.78
C ARG A 74 -10.90 27.92 -5.73
N PRO A 75 -10.58 27.27 -6.88
CA PRO A 75 -9.49 26.31 -6.97
C PRO A 75 -8.14 26.93 -6.57
N ASP A 76 -7.57 26.54 -5.44
CA ASP A 76 -6.31 27.03 -4.87
C ASP A 76 -5.39 25.94 -4.33
N HIS A 77 -5.88 24.69 -4.20
CA HIS A 77 -5.05 23.57 -3.79
C HIS A 77 -4.00 23.27 -4.86
N ILE A 78 -2.75 23.02 -4.44
CA ILE A 78 -1.61 22.82 -5.35
C ILE A 78 -1.79 21.65 -6.33
N GLU A 79 -2.56 20.64 -5.96
CA GLU A 79 -2.87 19.47 -6.77
C GLU A 79 -4.26 19.49 -7.39
N CYS A 80 -5.03 20.59 -7.23
CA CYS A 80 -6.32 20.70 -7.90
C CYS A 80 -6.13 20.71 -9.42
N HIS A 81 -7.13 20.19 -10.13
CA HIS A 81 -7.12 20.20 -11.58
C HIS A 81 -8.55 20.29 -12.14
N ILE A 82 -8.65 20.88 -13.33
CA ILE A 82 -9.89 21.04 -14.08
C ILE A 82 -9.69 20.39 -15.44
N VAL A 83 -10.62 19.53 -15.84
CA VAL A 83 -10.69 18.96 -17.19
C VAL A 83 -11.89 19.56 -17.89
N GLU A 84 -11.66 20.24 -18.99
CA GLU A 84 -12.69 20.80 -19.85
C GLU A 84 -12.60 20.17 -21.23
N ALA A 85 -13.60 19.40 -21.60
CA ALA A 85 -13.72 18.75 -22.91
C ALA A 85 -14.83 19.42 -23.69
N GLN A 86 -14.51 20.16 -24.76
CA GLN A 86 -15.48 20.89 -25.56
C GLN A 86 -14.99 21.03 -27.01
N GLY A 87 -15.91 20.92 -27.95
CA GLY A 87 -15.57 21.06 -29.36
C GLY A 87 -14.61 19.96 -29.84
N GLU A 88 -13.42 20.32 -30.31
CA GLU A 88 -12.39 19.40 -30.77
C GLU A 88 -11.20 19.30 -29.80
N GLU A 89 -11.26 19.96 -28.63
CA GLU A 89 -10.14 20.06 -27.70
C GLU A 89 -10.52 19.63 -26.27
N ILE A 90 -9.55 19.07 -25.60
CA ILE A 90 -9.59 18.82 -24.15
C ILE A 90 -8.53 19.72 -23.52
N HIS A 91 -8.92 20.53 -22.56
CA HIS A 91 -8.02 21.36 -21.78
C HIS A 91 -7.93 20.87 -20.35
N VAL A 92 -6.71 20.71 -19.84
CA VAL A 92 -6.39 20.36 -18.46
C VAL A 92 -5.68 21.54 -17.82
N TYR A 93 -6.28 22.09 -16.77
CA TYR A 93 -5.72 23.22 -16.02
C TYR A 93 -5.35 22.78 -14.61
N ALA A 94 -4.17 23.20 -14.11
CA ALA A 94 -3.75 22.99 -12.73
C ALA A 94 -2.74 24.05 -12.28
N LEU A 95 -2.44 24.11 -10.97
CA LEU A 95 -1.49 25.05 -10.39
C LEU A 95 -0.06 24.51 -10.32
N SER A 96 0.13 23.19 -10.49
CA SER A 96 1.42 22.50 -10.39
C SER A 96 1.55 21.39 -11.44
N GLU A 97 2.77 20.89 -11.64
CA GLU A 97 3.02 19.72 -12.50
C GLU A 97 2.33 18.47 -11.98
N ARG A 98 2.32 18.26 -10.64
CA ARG A 98 1.59 17.15 -10.01
C ARG A 98 0.08 17.30 -10.21
N GLY A 99 -0.47 18.50 -10.12
CA GLY A 99 -1.87 18.76 -10.47
C GLY A 99 -2.18 18.44 -11.93
N LEU A 100 -1.29 18.80 -12.87
CA LEU A 100 -1.43 18.42 -14.29
C LEU A 100 -1.34 16.90 -14.49
N PHE A 101 -0.45 16.22 -13.77
CA PHE A 101 -0.35 14.77 -13.81
C PHE A 101 -1.66 14.11 -13.34
N TYR A 102 -2.25 14.55 -12.23
CA TYR A 102 -3.56 14.04 -11.78
C TYR A 102 -4.69 14.44 -12.72
N GLY A 103 -4.57 15.57 -13.39
CA GLY A 103 -5.48 15.94 -14.47
C GLY A 103 -5.41 14.95 -15.64
N ALA A 104 -4.22 14.49 -16.02
CA ALA A 104 -4.04 13.44 -17.00
C ALA A 104 -4.63 12.11 -16.54
N ILE A 105 -4.43 11.73 -15.28
CA ILE A 105 -5.08 10.56 -14.67
C ILE A 105 -6.61 10.71 -14.71
N SER A 106 -7.16 11.90 -14.44
CA SER A 106 -8.60 12.14 -14.56
C SER A 106 -9.10 12.03 -16.01
N VAL A 107 -8.29 12.40 -17.01
CA VAL A 107 -8.63 12.14 -18.42
C VAL A 107 -8.71 10.64 -18.67
N ILE A 108 -7.78 9.84 -18.12
CA ILE A 108 -7.81 8.36 -18.21
C ILE A 108 -9.05 7.80 -17.51
N HIS A 109 -9.40 8.30 -16.32
CA HIS A 109 -10.60 7.89 -15.59
C HIS A 109 -11.91 8.19 -16.36
N LEU A 110 -11.94 9.27 -17.14
CA LEU A 110 -13.09 9.69 -17.92
C LEU A 110 -13.21 8.92 -19.25
N LEU A 111 -12.16 8.20 -19.64
CA LEU A 111 -12.14 7.45 -20.90
C LEU A 111 -13.04 6.23 -20.79
N GLU A 112 -14.11 6.19 -21.55
CA GLU A 112 -15.04 5.08 -21.66
C GLU A 112 -15.08 4.57 -23.10
N LYS A 113 -14.60 3.37 -23.35
CA LYS A 113 -14.49 2.76 -24.69
C LYS A 113 -13.80 3.65 -25.72
N GLY A 114 -12.72 4.32 -25.31
CA GLY A 114 -11.98 5.24 -26.16
C GLY A 114 -12.67 6.58 -26.42
N CYS A 115 -13.72 6.93 -25.66
CA CYS A 115 -14.46 8.17 -25.79
C CYS A 115 -14.51 8.96 -24.47
N ILE A 116 -14.62 10.28 -24.59
CA ILE A 116 -14.93 11.17 -23.47
C ILE A 116 -16.13 12.05 -23.87
N ASP A 117 -17.12 12.22 -22.97
CA ASP A 117 -18.21 13.16 -23.14
C ASP A 117 -17.69 14.61 -23.20
N GLU A 118 -18.39 15.50 -23.88
CA GLU A 118 -18.20 16.93 -23.62
C GLU A 118 -18.62 17.24 -22.18
N LEU A 119 -17.69 17.82 -21.40
CA LEU A 119 -17.86 18.03 -19.96
C LEU A 119 -16.96 19.13 -19.41
N ILE A 120 -17.28 19.54 -18.18
CA ILE A 120 -16.34 20.18 -17.27
C ILE A 120 -16.28 19.35 -15.99
N ALA A 121 -15.04 19.04 -15.53
CA ALA A 121 -14.80 18.32 -14.30
C ALA A 121 -13.77 19.07 -13.45
N TYR A 122 -13.94 18.99 -12.14
CA TYR A 122 -13.01 19.56 -11.15
C TYR A 122 -12.76 18.55 -10.05
N ASP A 123 -11.50 18.45 -9.62
CA ASP A 123 -11.10 17.52 -8.58
C ASP A 123 -9.94 18.10 -7.76
N TYR A 124 -9.91 17.79 -6.46
CA TYR A 124 -8.85 18.15 -5.54
C TYR A 124 -8.87 17.23 -4.31
N PRO A 125 -7.72 16.98 -3.64
CA PRO A 125 -7.67 16.02 -2.53
C PRO A 125 -8.25 16.58 -1.24
N VAL A 126 -8.69 15.66 -0.37
CA VAL A 126 -9.12 15.95 1.02
C VAL A 126 -7.90 16.18 1.91
N CYS A 127 -6.79 15.48 1.64
CA CYS A 127 -5.56 15.56 2.43
C CYS A 127 -4.33 15.70 1.53
N ASP A 128 -3.28 16.34 2.08
CA ASP A 128 -2.07 16.71 1.35
C ASP A 128 -1.24 15.49 0.97
N GLU A 129 -1.04 14.53 1.87
CA GLU A 129 -0.20 13.36 1.68
C GLU A 129 -1.03 12.08 1.65
N ARG A 130 -0.86 11.30 0.60
CA ARG A 130 -1.55 10.05 0.34
C ARG A 130 -0.48 9.02 0.03
N GLY A 131 -0.04 8.35 1.10
CA GLY A 131 1.16 7.54 1.10
C GLY A 131 0.91 6.04 1.01
N MET A 132 1.91 5.35 0.47
CA MET A 132 2.02 3.90 0.50
C MET A 132 3.36 3.48 1.08
N LYS A 133 3.37 2.61 2.10
CA LYS A 133 4.60 2.01 2.66
C LYS A 133 4.76 0.60 2.10
N VAL A 134 5.97 0.29 1.62
CA VAL A 134 6.34 -1.02 1.06
C VAL A 134 7.76 -1.40 1.44
N PHE A 135 8.11 -2.67 1.27
CA PHE A 135 9.49 -3.16 1.21
C PHE A 135 10.11 -2.94 -0.17
N LEU A 136 11.42 -2.99 -0.27
CA LEU A 136 12.09 -3.16 -1.57
C LEU A 136 11.64 -4.48 -2.20
N PRO A 137 11.41 -4.51 -3.53
CA PRO A 137 11.04 -5.75 -4.21
C PRO A 137 12.21 -6.74 -4.25
N ALA A 138 11.92 -8.02 -4.37
CA ALA A 138 12.90 -8.96 -4.84
C ALA A 138 13.32 -8.64 -6.29
N SER A 139 14.54 -8.99 -6.69
CA SER A 139 15.03 -8.72 -8.06
C SER A 139 14.10 -9.25 -9.15
N LYS A 140 13.45 -10.40 -8.93
CA LYS A 140 12.45 -10.97 -9.85
C LYS A 140 11.16 -10.17 -9.96
N ASP A 141 10.85 -9.34 -8.96
CA ASP A 141 9.60 -8.60 -8.82
C ASP A 141 9.72 -7.10 -9.18
N ILE A 142 10.86 -6.66 -9.72
CA ILE A 142 11.11 -5.26 -10.13
C ILE A 142 10.06 -4.76 -11.12
N GLU A 143 9.70 -5.55 -12.13
CA GLU A 143 8.69 -5.17 -13.13
C GLU A 143 7.29 -5.09 -12.51
N PHE A 144 6.99 -5.93 -11.52
CA PHE A 144 5.75 -5.83 -10.76
C PHE A 144 5.74 -4.56 -9.89
N PHE A 145 6.87 -4.20 -9.25
CA PHE A 145 7.01 -2.96 -8.50
C PHE A 145 6.64 -1.74 -9.35
N LYS A 146 7.15 -1.64 -10.58
CA LYS A 146 6.83 -0.55 -11.51
C LYS A 146 5.32 -0.49 -11.82
N LYS A 147 4.69 -1.64 -12.09
CA LYS A 147 3.24 -1.73 -12.29
C LYS A 147 2.45 -1.33 -11.05
N PHE A 148 2.94 -1.68 -9.87
CA PHE A 148 2.35 -1.26 -8.61
C PHE A 148 2.45 0.25 -8.39
N VAL A 149 3.59 0.85 -8.73
CA VAL A 149 3.76 2.32 -8.72
C VAL A 149 2.77 3.00 -9.67
N ASP A 150 2.60 2.48 -10.89
CA ASP A 150 1.59 3.01 -11.83
C ASP A 150 0.17 2.87 -11.28
N MET A 151 -0.12 1.78 -10.57
CA MET A 151 -1.42 1.56 -9.91
C MET A 151 -1.69 2.60 -8.82
N ILE A 152 -0.74 2.84 -7.90
CA ILE A 152 -0.97 3.85 -6.85
C ILE A 152 -1.10 5.25 -7.42
N CYS A 153 -0.40 5.56 -8.51
CA CYS A 153 -0.59 6.82 -9.26
C CYS A 153 -1.97 6.91 -9.90
N TYR A 154 -2.50 5.81 -10.46
CA TYR A 154 -3.87 5.76 -10.97
C TYR A 154 -4.90 6.10 -9.89
N PHE A 155 -4.69 5.66 -8.65
CA PHE A 155 -5.48 6.03 -7.48
C PHE A 155 -5.04 7.36 -6.83
N LYS A 156 -4.21 8.16 -7.53
CA LYS A 156 -3.77 9.50 -7.15
C LYS A 156 -3.06 9.58 -5.78
N PHE A 157 -2.31 8.54 -5.42
CA PHE A 157 -1.32 8.62 -4.33
C PHE A 157 -0.15 9.50 -4.77
N ASN A 158 0.49 10.19 -3.79
CA ASN A 158 1.57 11.13 -4.06
C ASN A 158 2.86 10.88 -3.27
N SER A 159 2.88 9.84 -2.45
CA SER A 159 4.05 9.50 -1.64
C SER A 159 4.24 7.98 -1.57
N ILE A 160 5.49 7.52 -1.60
CA ILE A 160 5.86 6.13 -1.38
C ILE A 160 7.00 6.07 -0.37
N MET A 161 6.79 5.35 0.73
CA MET A 161 7.81 5.05 1.73
C MET A 161 8.34 3.65 1.49
N ILE A 162 9.66 3.53 1.34
CA ILE A 162 10.33 2.27 1.02
C ILE A 162 11.29 1.92 2.15
N GLU A 163 11.01 0.81 2.85
CA GLU A 163 11.93 0.31 3.85
C GLU A 163 13.15 -0.32 3.19
N ILE A 164 14.33 0.10 3.63
CA ILE A 164 15.61 -0.31 3.06
C ILE A 164 16.18 -1.51 3.81
N GLY A 165 16.35 -1.41 5.14
CA GLY A 165 16.93 -2.50 5.95
C GLY A 165 18.18 -3.07 5.32
N GLY A 166 18.27 -4.40 5.24
CA GLY A 166 19.37 -5.13 4.59
C GLY A 166 19.21 -5.32 3.07
N ALA A 167 18.14 -4.78 2.47
CA ALA A 167 17.75 -5.07 1.09
C ALA A 167 18.37 -4.16 0.01
N MET A 168 19.22 -3.22 0.39
CA MET A 168 20.07 -2.44 -0.52
C MET A 168 21.54 -2.80 -0.30
N GLU A 169 22.33 -2.78 -1.36
CA GLU A 169 23.78 -2.94 -1.28
C GLU A 169 24.42 -1.83 -0.43
N TYR A 170 25.23 -2.21 0.55
CA TYR A 170 26.07 -1.30 1.34
C TYR A 170 27.53 -1.48 0.95
N LYS A 171 28.10 -0.49 0.23
CA LYS A 171 29.48 -0.52 -0.28
C LYS A 171 30.50 -0.24 0.81
N ARG A 172 30.13 0.54 1.84
CA ARG A 172 30.98 0.83 3.00
C ARG A 172 31.01 -0.34 3.99
N HIS A 173 29.89 -1.07 4.09
CA HIS A 173 29.67 -2.16 5.04
C HIS A 173 29.08 -3.39 4.37
N PRO A 174 29.78 -4.08 3.45
CA PRO A 174 29.26 -5.24 2.73
C PRO A 174 28.90 -6.41 3.64
N GLU A 175 29.47 -6.49 4.85
CA GLU A 175 29.13 -7.46 5.87
C GLU A 175 27.69 -7.37 6.36
N ILE A 176 27.02 -6.22 6.22
CA ILE A 176 25.59 -6.06 6.48
C ILE A 176 24.80 -6.94 5.50
N ASN A 177 25.10 -6.85 4.21
CA ASN A 177 24.41 -7.63 3.19
C ASN A 177 24.68 -9.13 3.30
N GLU A 178 25.93 -9.51 3.58
CA GLU A 178 26.32 -10.91 3.81
C GLU A 178 25.57 -11.51 5.02
N GLY A 179 25.51 -10.75 6.11
CA GLY A 179 24.77 -11.13 7.32
C GLY A 179 23.28 -11.23 7.07
N TRP A 180 22.71 -10.28 6.33
CA TRP A 180 21.29 -10.25 5.96
C TRP A 180 20.86 -11.47 5.16
N ILE A 181 21.58 -11.83 4.09
CA ILE A 181 21.28 -13.01 3.28
C ILE A 181 21.29 -14.28 4.14
N LYS A 182 22.34 -14.45 4.94
CA LYS A 182 22.47 -15.62 5.82
C LYS A 182 21.32 -15.71 6.81
N TYR A 183 20.92 -14.59 7.40
CA TYR A 183 19.81 -14.51 8.33
C TYR A 183 18.47 -14.87 7.66
N CYS A 184 18.20 -14.30 6.49
CA CYS A 184 16.99 -14.60 5.73
C CYS A 184 16.92 -16.06 5.28
N ASP A 185 18.03 -16.66 4.86
CA ASP A 185 18.10 -18.09 4.51
C ASP A 185 17.75 -18.96 5.72
N GLU A 186 18.34 -18.67 6.90
CA GLU A 186 18.03 -19.38 8.14
C GLU A 186 16.57 -19.22 8.56
N MET A 187 16.04 -17.98 8.52
CA MET A 187 14.65 -17.69 8.89
C MET A 187 13.64 -18.27 7.90
N SER A 188 14.01 -18.48 6.63
CA SER A 188 13.12 -19.03 5.61
C SER A 188 12.57 -20.41 5.94
N GLU A 189 13.31 -21.20 6.70
CA GLU A 189 12.87 -22.53 7.19
C GLU A 189 11.69 -22.42 8.18
N TYR A 190 11.50 -21.23 8.75
CA TYR A 190 10.47 -20.94 9.73
C TYR A 190 9.32 -20.07 9.17
N SER A 191 9.13 -20.05 7.86
CA SER A 191 8.09 -19.24 7.21
C SER A 191 6.75 -19.35 7.93
N GLY A 192 6.17 -18.19 8.30
CA GLY A 192 4.95 -18.08 9.08
C GLY A 192 5.06 -18.51 10.54
N LYS A 193 6.30 -18.72 11.04
CA LYS A 193 6.59 -19.10 12.43
C LYS A 193 7.75 -18.31 13.03
N THR A 194 8.26 -17.29 12.35
CA THR A 194 9.44 -16.54 12.74
C THR A 194 9.31 -15.91 14.12
N THR A 195 8.16 -15.36 14.46
CA THR A 195 7.87 -14.85 15.80
C THR A 195 7.86 -15.94 16.88
N LYS A 196 7.60 -17.20 16.51
CA LYS A 196 7.58 -18.33 17.44
C LYS A 196 8.96 -18.91 17.74
N ILE A 197 9.94 -18.71 16.88
CA ILE A 197 11.31 -19.16 17.16
C ILE A 197 11.79 -18.58 18.48
N GLN A 198 11.48 -17.35 18.72
CA GLN A 198 11.92 -16.64 19.91
C GLN A 198 11.16 -17.05 21.14
N ASP A 199 9.88 -17.42 21.01
CA ASP A 199 9.12 -18.01 22.11
C ASP A 199 9.70 -19.34 22.61
N TYR A 200 10.32 -20.13 21.72
CA TYR A 200 10.83 -21.45 22.04
C TYR A 200 12.33 -21.53 22.23
N THR A 201 13.08 -20.71 21.50
CA THR A 201 14.54 -20.82 21.42
C THR A 201 15.23 -19.78 22.29
N TYR A 202 14.58 -18.64 22.52
CA TYR A 202 15.15 -17.52 23.25
C TYR A 202 14.14 -16.87 24.20
N PRO A 203 14.50 -16.64 25.50
CA PRO A 203 13.54 -16.17 26.49
C PRO A 203 13.31 -14.66 26.47
N TRP A 204 13.36 -14.01 25.31
CA TRP A 204 13.16 -12.58 25.18
C TRP A 204 12.09 -12.22 24.18
N TYR A 205 11.43 -11.10 24.44
CA TYR A 205 10.43 -10.55 23.54
C TYR A 205 11.12 -9.94 22.31
N LYS A 206 10.74 -10.37 21.14
CA LYS A 206 11.11 -9.77 19.86
C LYS A 206 9.85 -9.56 19.05
N ASN A 207 9.86 -8.58 18.20
CA ASN A 207 8.74 -8.33 17.32
C ASN A 207 9.02 -8.83 15.90
N ALA A 208 8.30 -8.28 14.97
CA ALA A 208 8.32 -8.63 13.57
C ALA A 208 9.73 -8.74 12.98
N ILE A 209 9.89 -9.65 12.04
CA ILE A 209 11.12 -9.90 11.30
C ILE A 209 10.83 -9.55 9.84
N HIS A 210 11.46 -8.52 9.30
CA HIS A 210 11.19 -8.00 7.96
C HIS A 210 12.00 -8.71 6.86
N MET A 211 12.11 -10.03 6.96
CA MET A 211 12.97 -10.84 6.07
C MET A 211 12.46 -10.92 4.62
N GLU A 212 11.21 -10.52 4.35
CA GLU A 212 10.67 -10.42 2.99
C GLU A 212 11.21 -9.22 2.21
N ASN A 213 11.83 -8.27 2.91
CA ASN A 213 12.45 -7.12 2.30
C ASN A 213 13.56 -7.56 1.32
N GLY A 214 13.48 -7.09 0.08
CA GLY A 214 14.35 -7.56 -1.01
C GLY A 214 14.18 -9.04 -1.38
N GLY A 215 13.12 -9.70 -0.89
CA GLY A 215 12.93 -11.15 -1.03
C GLY A 215 13.98 -11.97 -0.26
N GLY A 216 14.50 -11.43 0.83
CA GLY A 216 15.58 -12.05 1.62
C GLY A 216 16.96 -11.91 0.98
N ASN A 217 17.11 -10.95 0.08
CA ASN A 217 18.35 -10.63 -0.63
C ASN A 217 18.47 -9.09 -0.69
N PHE A 218 19.37 -8.57 -1.52
CA PHE A 218 19.49 -7.13 -1.74
C PHE A 218 19.56 -6.80 -3.23
N LEU A 219 19.19 -5.56 -3.55
CA LEU A 219 19.39 -4.92 -4.86
C LEU A 219 20.68 -4.09 -4.82
N THR A 220 21.32 -3.94 -5.96
CA THR A 220 22.43 -2.98 -6.10
C THR A 220 21.96 -1.54 -5.86
N GLN A 221 22.87 -0.65 -5.48
CA GLN A 221 22.54 0.77 -5.32
C GLN A 221 22.00 1.38 -6.61
N GLU A 222 22.51 0.93 -7.76
CA GLU A 222 22.06 1.36 -9.09
C GLU A 222 20.61 0.93 -9.34
N GLU A 223 20.26 -0.32 -9.06
CA GLU A 223 18.87 -0.81 -9.18
C GLU A 223 17.92 -0.07 -8.26
N VAL A 224 18.29 0.14 -6.99
CA VAL A 224 17.48 0.90 -6.03
C VAL A 224 17.27 2.34 -6.49
N LYS A 225 18.34 2.97 -7.01
CA LYS A 225 18.25 4.32 -7.57
C LYS A 225 17.30 4.38 -8.76
N GLU A 226 17.35 3.41 -9.67
CA GLU A 226 16.43 3.34 -10.81
C GLU A 226 14.96 3.23 -10.35
N LEU A 227 14.68 2.45 -9.30
CA LEU A 227 13.34 2.35 -8.71
C LEU A 227 12.87 3.67 -8.10
N ALA A 228 13.75 4.34 -7.35
CA ALA A 228 13.44 5.65 -6.76
C ALA A 228 13.19 6.72 -7.85
N ASP A 229 14.00 6.72 -8.90
CA ASP A 229 13.85 7.64 -10.04
C ASP A 229 12.57 7.34 -10.84
N TYR A 230 12.19 6.06 -10.97
CA TYR A 230 10.90 5.67 -11.57
C TYR A 230 9.72 6.24 -10.77
N CYS A 231 9.74 6.11 -9.44
CA CYS A 231 8.70 6.67 -8.58
C CYS A 231 8.60 8.20 -8.72
N ARG A 232 9.75 8.90 -8.72
CA ARG A 232 9.77 10.36 -8.93
C ARG A 232 9.29 10.75 -10.31
N GLY A 233 9.65 9.97 -11.34
CA GLY A 233 9.14 10.14 -12.70
C GLY A 233 7.61 10.07 -12.76
N ARG A 234 6.95 9.40 -11.79
CA ARG A 234 5.49 9.32 -11.60
C ARG A 234 4.96 10.35 -10.60
N MET A 235 5.72 11.42 -10.31
CA MET A 235 5.37 12.50 -9.37
C MET A 235 5.18 12.07 -7.91
N LEU A 236 5.70 10.90 -7.52
CA LEU A 236 5.70 10.47 -6.12
C LEU A 236 6.86 11.09 -5.34
N GLU A 237 6.59 11.52 -4.12
CA GLU A 237 7.63 11.73 -3.11
C GLU A 237 8.14 10.36 -2.64
N VAL A 238 9.47 10.19 -2.59
CA VAL A 238 10.10 8.93 -2.21
C VAL A 238 10.78 9.10 -0.85
N ILE A 239 10.28 8.39 0.15
CA ILE A 239 10.75 8.42 1.53
C ILE A 239 11.44 7.09 1.84
N PRO A 240 12.77 7.00 1.92
CA PRO A 240 13.43 5.82 2.43
C PRO A 240 13.15 5.66 3.93
N GLU A 241 12.87 4.43 4.36
CA GLU A 241 12.80 4.06 5.76
C GLU A 241 14.04 3.24 6.12
N VAL A 242 14.78 3.74 7.11
CA VAL A 242 15.98 3.10 7.64
C VAL A 242 15.69 2.72 9.10
N PRO A 243 15.25 1.48 9.36
CA PRO A 243 14.94 1.05 10.71
C PRO A 243 16.14 1.30 11.65
N SER A 244 15.87 2.04 12.71
CA SER A 244 16.87 2.45 13.70
C SER A 244 16.33 2.18 15.09
N LEU A 245 17.20 1.88 16.04
CA LEU A 245 16.95 1.42 17.40
C LEU A 245 16.29 0.03 17.42
N GLY A 246 15.05 -0.12 16.90
CA GLY A 246 14.35 -1.39 16.67
C GLY A 246 14.43 -1.85 15.21
N HIS A 247 14.03 -3.11 14.96
CA HIS A 247 14.07 -3.74 13.63
C HIS A 247 15.43 -3.64 12.93
N CYS A 248 16.52 -3.63 13.74
CA CYS A 248 17.88 -3.51 13.28
C CYS A 248 18.56 -4.87 13.07
N ASP A 249 17.79 -5.94 12.86
CA ASP A 249 18.33 -7.27 12.55
C ASP A 249 19.38 -7.20 11.44
N TYR A 250 19.14 -6.39 10.43
CA TYR A 250 20.05 -6.25 9.29
C TYR A 250 21.45 -5.71 9.68
N LEU A 251 21.52 -4.85 10.70
CA LEU A 251 22.81 -4.37 11.24
C LEU A 251 23.45 -5.41 12.18
N MET A 252 22.61 -6.01 13.02
CA MET A 252 23.09 -6.88 14.09
C MET A 252 23.76 -8.14 13.57
N MET A 253 23.34 -8.68 12.43
CA MET A 253 23.95 -9.90 11.88
C MET A 253 25.41 -9.71 11.47
N GLY A 254 25.83 -8.51 11.10
CA GLY A 254 27.23 -8.15 10.84
C GLY A 254 27.96 -7.54 12.06
N HIS A 255 27.21 -6.97 13.02
CA HIS A 255 27.76 -6.10 14.08
C HIS A 255 27.16 -6.39 15.46
N MET A 256 27.29 -7.61 15.95
CA MET A 256 26.81 -7.99 17.29
C MET A 256 27.47 -7.23 18.45
N ASP A 257 28.60 -6.60 18.23
CA ASP A 257 29.34 -5.78 19.19
C ASP A 257 28.65 -4.46 19.55
N ILE A 258 27.69 -4.00 18.71
CA ILE A 258 26.84 -2.86 19.03
C ILE A 258 25.47 -3.24 19.57
N ALA A 259 25.13 -4.51 19.66
CA ALA A 259 23.83 -4.96 20.15
C ALA A 259 23.58 -4.53 21.60
N GLU A 260 22.34 -4.11 21.91
CA GLU A 260 21.90 -3.86 23.29
C GLU A 260 21.97 -5.16 24.12
N ARG A 261 21.82 -6.34 23.45
CA ARG A 261 21.92 -7.69 24.02
C ARG A 261 22.78 -8.58 23.17
N PRO A 262 24.10 -8.51 23.33
CA PRO A 262 25.06 -9.29 22.52
C PRO A 262 24.98 -10.82 22.75
N GLU A 263 24.33 -11.29 23.82
CA GLU A 263 24.07 -12.70 24.08
C GLU A 263 22.86 -13.27 23.30
N ASP A 264 22.03 -12.39 22.67
CA ASP A 264 20.93 -12.78 21.81
C ASP A 264 21.43 -13.03 20.38
N PRO A 265 21.39 -14.26 19.85
CA PRO A 265 21.86 -14.54 18.50
C PRO A 265 21.04 -13.87 17.40
N TYR A 266 19.85 -13.37 17.75
CA TYR A 266 18.92 -12.66 16.86
C TYR A 266 18.58 -11.27 17.39
N ALA A 267 19.60 -10.55 17.88
CA ALA A 267 19.40 -9.19 18.37
C ALA A 267 18.84 -8.29 17.26
N ASP A 268 17.88 -7.42 17.63
CA ASP A 268 17.21 -6.48 16.73
C ASP A 268 17.37 -5.02 17.16
N THR A 269 18.04 -4.80 18.31
CA THR A 269 18.18 -3.47 18.91
C THR A 269 19.66 -3.19 19.15
N TYR A 270 20.17 -2.09 18.60
CA TYR A 270 21.52 -1.62 18.94
C TYR A 270 21.53 -0.85 20.26
N CYS A 271 22.72 -0.73 20.85
CA CYS A 271 22.92 0.05 22.09
C CYS A 271 23.05 1.54 21.78
N PRO A 272 22.06 2.40 22.16
CA PRO A 272 22.13 3.85 21.92
C PRO A 272 23.17 4.58 22.78
N SER A 273 23.81 3.88 23.71
CA SER A 273 24.91 4.39 24.52
C SER A 273 26.29 3.97 23.99
N ASN A 274 26.35 3.21 22.90
CA ASN A 274 27.58 2.80 22.25
C ASN A 274 27.90 3.76 21.07
N PRO A 275 29.05 4.50 21.10
CA PRO A 275 29.42 5.36 19.98
C PRO A 275 29.53 4.63 18.63
N ALA A 276 30.00 3.38 18.63
CA ALA A 276 30.12 2.58 17.41
C ALA A 276 28.78 2.34 16.71
N SER A 277 27.66 2.36 17.45
CA SER A 277 26.31 2.28 16.84
C SER A 277 26.06 3.44 15.87
N TYR A 278 26.52 4.63 16.19
CA TYR A 278 26.32 5.81 15.34
C TYR A 278 27.35 5.92 14.22
N GLU A 279 28.58 5.43 14.43
CA GLU A 279 29.58 5.33 13.36
C GLU A 279 29.02 4.47 12.22
N LEU A 280 28.48 3.29 12.55
CA LEU A 280 27.85 2.40 11.57
C LEU A 280 26.56 3.00 10.97
N LEU A 281 25.63 3.46 11.81
CA LEU A 281 24.32 3.95 11.35
C LEU A 281 24.48 5.17 10.44
N PHE A 282 25.41 6.09 10.74
CA PHE A 282 25.61 7.28 9.92
C PHE A 282 26.24 6.95 8.55
N ASP A 283 27.11 5.94 8.47
CA ASP A 283 27.59 5.43 7.19
C ASP A 283 26.46 4.82 6.36
N VAL A 284 25.53 4.08 6.99
CA VAL A 284 24.32 3.56 6.34
C VAL A 284 23.44 4.70 5.86
N LEU A 285 23.16 5.71 6.68
CA LEU A 285 22.34 6.86 6.31
C LEU A 285 22.99 7.66 5.17
N ASP A 286 24.31 7.82 5.16
CA ASP A 286 25.00 8.49 4.07
C ASP A 286 24.82 7.77 2.73
N GLU A 287 24.95 6.43 2.69
CA GLU A 287 24.72 5.65 1.47
C GLU A 287 23.25 5.76 1.01
N VAL A 288 22.29 5.73 1.93
CA VAL A 288 20.88 5.93 1.60
C VAL A 288 20.63 7.33 1.05
N ILE A 289 21.23 8.37 1.64
CA ILE A 289 21.12 9.74 1.13
C ILE A 289 21.74 9.86 -0.28
N GLU A 290 22.90 9.23 -0.50
CA GLU A 290 23.57 9.24 -1.81
C GLU A 290 22.72 8.56 -2.91
N VAL A 291 22.04 7.46 -2.59
CA VAL A 291 21.20 6.72 -3.55
C VAL A 291 19.85 7.38 -3.77
N PHE A 292 19.17 7.78 -2.69
CA PHE A 292 17.80 8.30 -2.77
C PHE A 292 17.73 9.81 -2.96
N ASN A 293 18.73 10.59 -2.54
CA ASN A 293 18.64 12.06 -2.46
C ASN A 293 17.27 12.53 -1.89
N PRO A 294 16.87 12.09 -0.67
CA PRO A 294 15.54 12.29 -0.15
C PRO A 294 15.37 13.64 0.53
N GLU A 295 14.15 14.18 0.55
CA GLU A 295 13.80 15.31 1.42
C GLU A 295 13.51 14.86 2.87
N VAL A 296 13.04 13.63 3.04
CA VAL A 296 12.62 13.03 4.31
C VAL A 296 13.18 11.61 4.41
N ILE A 297 13.69 11.24 5.59
CA ILE A 297 14.00 9.85 5.95
C ILE A 297 13.12 9.45 7.14
N ASN A 298 12.46 8.30 7.05
CA ASN A 298 11.86 7.64 8.21
C ASN A 298 12.94 6.81 8.91
N ILE A 299 13.13 7.05 10.21
CA ILE A 299 14.14 6.37 11.00
C ILE A 299 13.58 5.19 11.82
N GLY A 300 12.34 4.77 11.58
CA GLY A 300 11.71 3.67 12.31
C GLY A 300 11.38 4.06 13.76
N HIS A 301 12.10 3.49 14.71
CA HIS A 301 11.97 3.68 16.18
C HIS A 301 10.71 3.07 16.79
N ASP A 302 10.04 2.21 16.07
CA ASP A 302 8.90 1.43 16.55
C ASP A 302 9.35 0.12 17.21
N GLU A 303 8.47 -0.44 18.00
CA GLU A 303 8.40 -1.83 18.48
C GLU A 303 9.68 -2.47 19.06
N TYR A 304 10.70 -1.72 19.46
CA TYR A 304 11.79 -2.29 20.24
C TYR A 304 11.33 -2.67 21.65
N TYR A 305 11.90 -3.74 22.22
CA TYR A 305 11.52 -4.26 23.53
C TYR A 305 12.73 -4.54 24.44
N THR A 306 13.93 -4.19 24.04
CA THR A 306 15.18 -4.49 24.75
C THR A 306 16.09 -3.28 24.93
N ILE A 307 15.59 -2.19 25.52
CA ILE A 307 16.43 -1.03 25.85
C ILE A 307 16.74 -0.95 27.35
N GLY A 308 17.86 -0.35 27.69
CA GLY A 308 18.27 -0.12 29.08
C GLY A 308 18.80 -1.36 29.80
N VAL A 309 19.11 -2.44 29.06
CA VAL A 309 19.53 -3.73 29.63
C VAL A 309 21.05 -3.92 29.65
N CYS A 310 21.80 -3.35 28.72
CA CYS A 310 23.25 -3.44 28.69
C CYS A 310 23.91 -2.60 29.79
N GLU A 311 25.21 -2.82 30.04
CA GLU A 311 25.96 -2.08 31.08
C GLU A 311 26.03 -0.57 30.78
N LYS A 312 26.13 -0.17 29.50
CA LYS A 312 26.20 1.25 29.09
C LYS A 312 24.87 2.00 29.23
N CYS A 313 23.76 1.27 29.15
CA CYS A 313 22.40 1.82 29.26
C CYS A 313 21.81 1.70 30.67
N ARG A 314 22.34 0.78 31.49
CA ARG A 314 21.81 0.48 32.82
C ARG A 314 21.71 1.71 33.71
N GLY A 315 20.51 1.93 34.28
CA GLY A 315 20.25 3.07 35.20
C GLY A 315 19.82 4.34 34.50
N LYS A 316 19.78 4.40 33.18
CA LYS A 316 19.16 5.48 32.43
C LYS A 316 17.64 5.25 32.33
N SER A 317 16.85 6.33 32.27
CA SER A 317 15.41 6.20 32.00
C SER A 317 15.19 5.77 30.54
N GLY A 318 14.08 5.08 30.24
CA GLY A 318 13.70 4.76 28.88
C GLY A 318 13.54 6.02 28.00
N ALA A 319 12.98 7.09 28.58
CA ALA A 319 12.81 8.37 27.91
C ALA A 319 14.15 9.03 27.53
N ASP A 320 15.15 9.01 28.44
CA ASP A 320 16.49 9.56 28.15
C ASP A 320 17.18 8.76 27.03
N ILE A 321 17.04 7.42 27.05
CA ILE A 321 17.63 6.55 26.03
C ILE A 321 16.99 6.86 24.68
N PHE A 322 15.66 6.83 24.59
CA PHE A 322 14.92 7.06 23.35
C PHE A 322 15.15 8.45 22.78
N ALA A 323 14.92 9.50 23.60
CA ALA A 323 15.12 10.87 23.15
C ALA A 323 16.58 11.17 22.77
N GLY A 324 17.54 10.57 23.50
CA GLY A 324 18.96 10.73 23.20
C GLY A 324 19.34 10.12 21.84
N ASP A 325 18.71 9.01 21.46
CA ASP A 325 18.91 8.36 20.16
C ASP A 325 18.28 9.18 19.03
N VAL A 326 16.99 9.51 19.14
CA VAL A 326 16.26 10.33 18.17
C VAL A 326 16.99 11.66 17.92
N ASN A 327 17.41 12.37 18.98
CA ASN A 327 18.06 13.66 18.85
C ASN A 327 19.40 13.58 18.08
N LYS A 328 20.21 12.54 18.33
CA LYS A 328 21.48 12.37 17.60
C LYS A 328 21.26 12.12 16.11
N ILE A 329 20.30 11.26 15.77
CA ILE A 329 19.99 10.97 14.36
C ILE A 329 19.35 12.19 13.70
N TYR A 330 18.43 12.87 14.39
CA TYR A 330 17.83 14.12 13.93
C TYR A 330 18.88 15.19 13.62
N ASP A 331 19.80 15.45 14.55
CA ASP A 331 20.87 16.43 14.34
C ASP A 331 21.75 16.07 13.15
N TYR A 332 22.04 14.77 12.98
CA TYR A 332 22.80 14.28 11.83
C TYR A 332 22.07 14.53 10.51
N LEU A 333 20.83 14.10 10.38
CA LEU A 333 20.01 14.27 9.16
C LEU A 333 19.79 15.76 8.87
N LYS A 334 19.52 16.57 9.89
CA LYS A 334 19.40 18.03 9.76
C LYS A 334 20.67 18.67 9.21
N SER A 335 21.85 18.18 9.61
CA SER A 335 23.14 18.66 9.07
C SER A 335 23.30 18.35 7.59
N LYS A 336 22.60 17.34 7.07
CA LYS A 336 22.55 16.96 5.65
C LYS A 336 21.39 17.63 4.89
N GLY A 337 20.57 18.43 5.58
CA GLY A 337 19.39 19.07 4.99
C GLY A 337 18.18 18.16 4.81
N VAL A 338 18.16 17.01 5.49
CA VAL A 338 17.10 15.98 5.42
C VAL A 338 16.19 16.11 6.64
N LYS A 339 14.88 16.05 6.44
CA LYS A 339 13.87 16.01 7.51
C LYS A 339 13.77 14.60 8.08
N THR A 340 13.41 14.51 9.35
CA THR A 340 13.27 13.24 10.07
C THR A 340 11.80 12.89 10.27
N MET A 341 11.42 11.68 9.93
CA MET A 341 10.14 11.04 10.22
C MET A 341 10.37 9.83 11.11
N LEU A 342 9.40 9.48 11.96
CA LEU A 342 9.45 8.26 12.77
C LEU A 342 8.06 7.71 13.09
N TRP A 343 7.97 6.44 13.44
CA TRP A 343 6.76 5.84 14.00
C TRP A 343 6.55 6.30 15.44
N GLY A 344 5.32 6.73 15.74
CA GLY A 344 5.05 7.48 16.97
C GLY A 344 4.71 6.64 18.21
N ASP A 345 4.60 5.32 18.12
CA ASP A 345 4.09 4.46 19.20
C ASP A 345 4.83 4.66 20.54
N LYS A 346 6.16 4.78 20.52
CA LYS A 346 6.98 4.93 21.73
C LYS A 346 6.86 6.28 22.42
N LEU A 347 6.16 7.24 21.81
CA LEU A 347 5.82 8.53 22.40
C LEU A 347 4.43 8.56 23.04
N LEU A 348 3.59 7.54 22.81
CA LEU A 348 2.24 7.42 23.32
C LEU A 348 2.21 6.84 24.74
N LYS A 349 1.43 7.45 25.62
CA LYS A 349 1.20 6.98 26.99
C LYS A 349 -0.01 6.06 27.12
N ASN A 350 -1.09 6.36 26.39
CA ASN A 350 -2.41 5.80 26.65
C ASN A 350 -2.86 4.75 25.62
N ALA A 351 -1.97 4.31 24.72
CA ALA A 351 -2.29 3.23 23.81
C ALA A 351 -2.52 1.91 24.57
N MET A 352 -3.63 1.21 24.27
CA MET A 352 -4.06 0.01 24.96
C MET A 352 -4.42 -1.10 23.98
N VAL A 353 -3.77 -2.24 24.09
CA VAL A 353 -4.18 -3.45 23.40
C VAL A 353 -5.26 -4.15 24.22
N PRO A 354 -6.44 -4.43 23.65
CA PRO A 354 -7.50 -5.16 24.34
C PRO A 354 -6.97 -6.48 24.93
N ASP A 355 -7.38 -6.81 26.16
CA ASP A 355 -6.96 -8.00 26.91
C ASP A 355 -5.45 -8.13 27.20
N ALA A 356 -4.62 -7.31 26.60
CA ALA A 356 -3.18 -7.32 26.75
C ALA A 356 -2.63 -6.14 27.63
N GLY A 357 -3.28 -5.00 27.65
CA GLY A 357 -2.94 -3.86 28.49
C GLY A 357 -2.07 -2.81 27.77
N PRO A 358 -1.26 -2.02 28.50
CA PRO A 358 -0.51 -0.91 27.93
C PRO A 358 0.37 -1.32 26.76
N PHE A 359 0.47 -0.42 25.77
CA PHE A 359 1.30 -0.55 24.58
C PHE A 359 2.05 0.76 24.32
N GLY A 360 2.85 0.81 23.26
CA GLY A 360 3.57 2.02 22.86
C GLY A 360 4.65 2.43 23.86
N GLY A 361 4.60 3.68 24.31
CA GLY A 361 5.59 4.29 25.22
C GLY A 361 5.31 4.10 26.72
N ALA A 362 4.23 3.42 27.09
CA ALA A 362 3.98 3.06 28.49
C ALA A 362 4.94 1.97 28.97
N GLU A 363 5.06 1.81 30.30
CA GLU A 363 5.79 0.65 30.84
C GLU A 363 5.09 -0.66 30.49
N ILE A 364 5.80 -1.58 29.87
CA ILE A 364 5.26 -2.87 29.44
C ILE A 364 5.89 -4.02 30.25
N GLN A 365 5.04 -4.87 30.82
CA GLN A 365 5.44 -6.12 31.43
C GLN A 365 5.65 -7.16 30.33
N MET A 366 6.86 -7.71 30.21
CA MET A 366 7.20 -8.69 29.17
C MET A 366 7.07 -10.12 29.69
N TYR A 367 6.44 -10.98 28.91
CA TYR A 367 6.18 -12.39 29.22
C TYR A 367 6.62 -13.30 28.07
N MET A 368 6.94 -14.56 28.39
CA MET A 368 7.19 -15.63 27.43
C MET A 368 6.25 -16.81 27.70
N PRO A 369 5.57 -17.38 26.72
CA PRO A 369 5.49 -16.90 25.31
C PRO A 369 4.87 -15.52 25.19
N GLN A 370 5.27 -14.82 24.14
CA GLN A 370 4.74 -13.52 23.76
C GLN A 370 3.22 -13.57 23.64
N PHE A 371 2.50 -12.55 24.14
CA PHE A 371 1.04 -12.45 24.15
C PHE A 371 0.28 -13.42 25.09
N HIS A 372 0.95 -14.35 25.76
CA HIS A 372 0.32 -15.28 26.72
C HIS A 372 0.48 -14.79 28.17
N ARG A 373 -0.03 -13.61 28.49
CA ARG A 373 0.18 -12.97 29.80
C ARG A 373 -0.36 -13.76 30.99
N LYS A 374 -1.47 -14.46 30.84
CA LYS A 374 -2.09 -15.22 31.93
C LYS A 374 -1.30 -16.46 32.33
N ASP A 375 -0.62 -17.07 31.35
CA ASP A 375 0.10 -18.34 31.51
C ASP A 375 1.63 -18.18 31.27
N GLY A 376 2.05 -17.03 30.78
CA GLY A 376 3.45 -16.75 30.44
C GLY A 376 4.33 -16.45 31.66
N LYS A 377 5.59 -16.86 31.58
CA LYS A 377 6.59 -16.47 32.57
C LYS A 377 7.04 -15.02 32.33
N LYS A 378 6.92 -14.16 33.35
CA LYS A 378 7.46 -12.80 33.28
C LYS A 378 8.99 -12.87 33.11
N ILE A 379 9.51 -12.18 32.09
CA ILE A 379 10.95 -12.16 31.75
C ILE A 379 11.57 -10.79 32.00
N GLY A 380 10.79 -9.72 32.01
CA GLY A 380 11.32 -8.37 32.23
C GLY A 380 10.28 -7.28 32.21
N ILE A 381 10.75 -6.05 32.15
CA ILE A 381 9.98 -4.83 32.00
C ILE A 381 10.66 -4.01 30.90
N MET A 382 9.88 -3.55 29.91
CA MET A 382 10.32 -2.48 29.04
C MET A 382 10.04 -1.16 29.75
N PRO A 383 11.05 -0.30 29.95
CA PRO A 383 10.85 0.97 30.64
C PRO A 383 9.96 1.92 29.84
N ALA A 384 9.24 2.80 30.54
CA ALA A 384 8.43 3.82 29.88
C ALA A 384 9.29 4.80 29.08
N THR A 385 8.82 5.18 27.89
CA THR A 385 9.49 6.12 26.97
C THR A 385 8.62 7.32 26.60
N TYR A 386 7.33 7.30 26.92
CA TYR A 386 6.38 8.36 26.53
C TYR A 386 6.81 9.77 26.94
N GLN A 387 7.58 9.92 28.05
CA GLN A 387 8.08 11.24 28.45
C GLN A 387 9.05 11.85 27.44
N ALA A 388 9.63 11.04 26.55
CA ALA A 388 10.49 11.53 25.46
C ALA A 388 9.77 12.49 24.52
N ILE A 389 8.43 12.46 24.48
CA ILE A 389 7.63 13.38 23.68
C ILE A 389 7.94 14.85 23.99
N ASP A 390 8.35 15.19 25.22
CA ASP A 390 8.75 16.53 25.59
C ASP A 390 10.25 16.82 25.37
N MET A 391 11.04 15.81 24.97
CA MET A 391 12.50 15.88 24.88
C MET A 391 13.02 15.85 23.44
N VAL A 392 12.17 15.49 22.47
CA VAL A 392 12.50 15.40 21.04
C VAL A 392 12.07 16.66 20.29
N PRO A 393 12.70 16.96 19.11
CA PRO A 393 12.35 18.11 18.28
C PRO A 393 10.89 18.10 17.83
N LYS A 394 10.26 19.28 17.77
CA LYS A 394 8.83 19.42 17.44
C LYS A 394 8.54 19.46 15.93
N ASP A 395 9.56 19.59 15.11
CA ASP A 395 9.50 19.53 13.65
C ASP A 395 9.70 18.10 13.09
N LEU A 396 9.77 17.09 13.96
CA LEU A 396 9.67 15.69 13.56
C LEU A 396 8.32 15.40 12.91
N LEU A 397 8.34 14.60 11.85
CA LEU A 397 7.13 14.07 11.21
C LEU A 397 6.76 12.75 11.89
N ILE A 398 5.56 12.67 12.45
CA ILE A 398 5.14 11.49 13.22
C ILE A 398 4.17 10.65 12.37
N LEU A 399 4.47 9.35 12.23
CA LEU A 399 3.53 8.35 11.74
C LEU A 399 2.77 7.74 12.92
N HIS A 400 1.53 8.13 13.09
CA HIS A 400 0.63 7.63 14.12
C HIS A 400 -0.10 6.37 13.61
N TRP A 401 0.41 5.19 13.96
CA TRP A 401 -0.16 3.92 13.51
C TRP A 401 -1.06 3.22 14.55
N ASN A 402 -1.04 3.68 15.79
CA ASN A 402 -1.85 3.11 16.89
C ASN A 402 -3.25 3.76 17.00
N TRP A 403 -3.74 4.39 15.93
CA TRP A 403 -5.05 5.03 15.89
C TRP A 403 -6.21 4.07 16.25
N ASN A 404 -6.00 2.75 16.11
CA ASN A 404 -6.96 1.70 16.44
C ASN A 404 -6.85 1.19 17.89
N LEU A 405 -5.94 1.71 18.72
CA LEU A 405 -5.69 1.29 20.11
C LEU A 405 -6.23 2.27 21.16
N GLY A 406 -7.05 3.20 20.73
CA GLY A 406 -7.70 4.19 21.60
C GLY A 406 -8.31 5.31 20.77
N GLU A 407 -9.41 5.86 21.25
CA GLU A 407 -10.08 6.98 20.61
C GLU A 407 -9.27 8.27 20.84
N TYR A 408 -9.01 9.02 19.75
CA TYR A 408 -8.29 10.30 19.77
C TYR A 408 -6.88 10.25 20.39
N LEU A 409 -6.14 9.15 20.22
CA LEU A 409 -4.74 9.06 20.68
C LEU A 409 -3.82 10.09 20.02
N GLU A 410 -4.17 10.58 18.84
CA GLU A 410 -3.46 11.67 18.17
C GLU A 410 -3.38 12.95 19.00
N ASP A 411 -4.28 13.16 19.96
CA ASP A 411 -4.25 14.33 20.83
C ASP A 411 -2.95 14.41 21.66
N GLU A 412 -2.36 13.26 22.02
CA GLU A 412 -1.07 13.24 22.70
C GLU A 412 0.04 13.91 21.88
N PHE A 413 -0.02 13.81 20.54
CA PHE A 413 0.91 14.48 19.63
C PHE A 413 0.51 15.92 19.33
N LEU A 414 -0.76 16.15 19.02
CA LEU A 414 -1.28 17.45 18.60
C LEU A 414 -1.16 18.48 19.73
N ASP A 415 -1.44 18.10 20.99
CA ASP A 415 -1.24 18.93 22.18
C ASP A 415 0.21 19.35 22.40
N LYS A 416 1.16 18.63 21.78
CA LYS A 416 2.60 18.91 21.81
C LYS A 416 3.11 19.57 20.53
N ASN A 417 2.20 19.98 19.62
CA ASN A 417 2.48 20.62 18.33
C ASN A 417 3.30 19.77 17.38
N PHE A 418 3.13 18.45 17.37
CA PHE A 418 3.69 17.60 16.34
C PHE A 418 2.83 17.61 15.08
N ASN A 419 3.49 17.40 13.95
CA ASN A 419 2.88 17.18 12.65
C ASN A 419 2.72 15.67 12.41
N ILE A 420 1.49 15.19 12.34
CA ILE A 420 1.21 13.76 12.25
C ILE A 420 0.66 13.34 10.87
N ARG A 421 0.90 12.08 10.52
CA ARG A 421 0.19 11.32 9.48
C ARG A 421 -0.29 10.02 10.10
N TYR A 422 -1.41 9.49 9.61
CA TYR A 422 -1.89 8.19 10.06
C TYR A 422 -1.14 7.08 9.35
N GLY A 423 -0.39 6.25 10.08
CA GLY A 423 0.31 5.07 9.58
C GLY A 423 -0.54 3.80 9.70
N ASN A 424 -0.18 2.74 8.97
CA ASN A 424 -0.97 1.50 8.89
C ASN A 424 -2.46 1.76 8.66
N PHE A 425 -2.75 2.67 7.72
CA PHE A 425 -4.10 3.17 7.50
C PHE A 425 -4.97 2.14 6.81
N GLU A 426 -6.02 1.74 7.48
CA GLU A 426 -7.04 0.84 6.97
C GLU A 426 -8.37 1.59 6.91
N GLY A 427 -8.62 2.30 5.81
CA GLY A 427 -9.74 3.21 5.65
C GLY A 427 -11.11 2.60 5.97
N TYR A 428 -11.30 1.32 5.68
CA TYR A 428 -12.54 0.60 5.97
C TYR A 428 -12.78 0.31 7.46
N PHE A 429 -11.76 0.46 8.30
CA PHE A 429 -11.87 0.43 9.77
C PHE A 429 -11.78 1.80 10.42
N PHE A 430 -11.21 2.79 9.74
CA PHE A 430 -10.99 4.11 10.30
C PHE A 430 -12.31 4.90 10.36
N SER A 431 -12.79 5.22 11.55
CA SER A 431 -14.04 5.97 11.76
C SER A 431 -13.78 7.48 11.88
N ASN A 432 -14.81 8.28 11.60
CA ASN A 432 -14.78 9.74 11.77
C ASN A 432 -13.63 10.42 10.98
N TRP A 433 -13.33 9.93 9.78
CA TRP A 433 -12.21 10.42 8.95
C TRP A 433 -12.18 11.94 8.81
N LYS A 434 -13.32 12.57 8.55
CA LYS A 434 -13.40 14.04 8.40
C LYS A 434 -12.91 14.78 9.64
N GLU A 435 -13.31 14.32 10.82
CA GLU A 435 -12.91 14.95 12.09
C GLU A 435 -11.42 14.77 12.34
N HIS A 436 -10.91 13.55 12.19
CA HIS A 436 -9.51 13.22 12.40
C HIS A 436 -8.58 13.95 11.43
N ILE A 437 -8.93 14.01 10.14
CA ILE A 437 -8.08 14.65 9.13
C ILE A 437 -8.07 16.18 9.29
N GLU A 438 -9.21 16.81 9.62
CA GLU A 438 -9.26 18.24 9.93
C GLU A 438 -8.45 18.57 11.18
N LYS A 439 -8.59 17.77 12.24
CA LYS A 439 -7.89 17.91 13.49
C LYS A 439 -6.36 17.78 13.34
N SER A 440 -5.92 16.86 12.49
CA SER A 440 -4.50 16.65 12.18
C SER A 440 -3.91 17.67 11.20
N GLY A 441 -4.68 18.66 10.73
CA GLY A 441 -4.21 19.67 9.78
C GLY A 441 -4.20 19.21 8.33
N ARG A 442 -4.95 18.17 8.00
CA ARG A 442 -5.06 17.55 6.66
C ARG A 442 -3.76 16.95 6.11
N HIS A 443 -2.83 16.60 6.97
CA HIS A 443 -1.53 16.10 6.51
C HIS A 443 -1.60 14.77 5.78
N GLY A 444 -2.46 13.83 6.18
CA GLY A 444 -2.71 12.62 5.39
C GLY A 444 -2.44 11.30 6.10
N ALA A 445 -2.30 10.24 5.28
CA ALA A 445 -2.16 8.87 5.78
C ALA A 445 -1.33 8.00 4.85
N PHE A 446 -0.77 6.90 5.43
CA PHE A 446 -0.01 5.86 4.74
C PHE A 446 -0.66 4.49 4.92
N ILE A 447 -0.99 3.84 3.83
CA ILE A 447 -1.29 2.41 3.81
C ILE A 447 0.04 1.66 3.88
N SER A 448 0.11 0.58 4.65
CA SER A 448 1.35 -0.19 4.81
C SER A 448 1.19 -1.63 4.34
N ASN A 449 2.15 -2.10 3.56
CA ASN A 449 2.35 -3.52 3.29
C ASN A 449 3.60 -4.01 4.04
N TRP A 450 3.41 -4.95 4.95
CA TRP A 450 4.46 -5.57 5.76
C TRP A 450 4.80 -6.98 5.28
N SER A 451 4.80 -7.18 3.95
CA SER A 451 5.09 -8.47 3.34
C SER A 451 5.72 -8.29 1.96
N SER A 452 6.03 -9.39 1.30
CA SER A 452 6.58 -9.40 -0.05
C SER A 452 5.73 -8.60 -1.04
N LEU A 453 6.39 -7.92 -1.96
CA LEU A 453 5.73 -7.11 -2.99
C LEU A 453 5.47 -7.95 -4.24
N ASN A 454 4.40 -8.74 -4.22
CA ASN A 454 3.88 -9.43 -5.40
C ASN A 454 2.35 -9.41 -5.44
N GLU A 455 1.78 -9.59 -6.62
CA GLU A 455 0.34 -9.41 -6.85
C GLU A 455 -0.54 -10.29 -5.95
N VAL A 456 -0.21 -11.56 -5.80
CA VAL A 456 -1.02 -12.51 -5.01
C VAL A 456 -1.03 -12.14 -3.53
N ILE A 457 0.13 -11.75 -2.99
CA ILE A 457 0.25 -11.37 -1.58
C ILE A 457 -0.41 -10.04 -1.30
N LEU A 458 -0.23 -9.04 -2.15
CA LEU A 458 -0.90 -7.75 -1.99
C LEU A 458 -2.42 -7.88 -2.02
N GLN A 459 -2.95 -8.76 -2.87
CA GLN A 459 -4.38 -9.06 -2.86
C GLN A 459 -4.82 -9.69 -1.55
N ARG A 460 -4.12 -10.74 -1.10
CA ARG A 460 -4.45 -11.46 0.14
C ARG A 460 -4.34 -10.57 1.38
N ASN A 461 -3.41 -9.64 1.40
CA ASN A 461 -3.23 -8.69 2.50
C ASN A 461 -4.14 -7.47 2.40
N THR A 462 -5.17 -7.51 1.56
CA THR A 462 -6.15 -6.43 1.39
C THR A 462 -5.58 -5.12 0.83
N ILE A 463 -4.32 -5.11 0.37
CA ILE A 463 -3.64 -3.87 -0.03
C ILE A 463 -4.33 -3.22 -1.23
N PHE A 464 -4.69 -3.96 -2.26
CA PHE A 464 -5.40 -3.40 -3.42
C PHE A 464 -6.77 -2.84 -3.02
N PHE A 465 -7.52 -3.57 -2.19
CA PHE A 465 -8.76 -3.07 -1.64
C PHE A 465 -8.54 -1.81 -0.82
N GLY A 466 -7.54 -1.81 0.07
CA GLY A 466 -7.18 -0.67 0.90
C GLY A 466 -6.84 0.59 0.10
N ILE A 467 -6.03 0.45 -0.97
CA ILE A 467 -5.67 1.55 -1.88
C ILE A 467 -6.92 2.14 -2.55
N SER A 468 -7.75 1.28 -3.12
CA SER A 468 -8.97 1.71 -3.83
C SER A 468 -10.01 2.31 -2.88
N TYR A 469 -10.18 1.74 -1.67
CA TYR A 469 -11.06 2.29 -0.65
C TYR A 469 -10.57 3.66 -0.13
N ALA A 470 -9.27 3.76 0.14
CA ALA A 470 -8.66 5.00 0.61
C ALA A 470 -8.73 6.12 -0.43
N TYR A 471 -8.75 5.80 -1.74
CA TYR A 471 -8.99 6.80 -2.77
C TYR A 471 -10.28 7.60 -2.49
N GLU A 472 -11.39 6.94 -2.16
CA GLU A 472 -12.63 7.63 -1.79
C GLU A 472 -12.45 8.53 -0.56
N MET A 473 -11.71 8.11 0.45
CA MET A 473 -11.45 8.93 1.64
C MET A 473 -10.52 10.12 1.36
N PHE A 474 -9.56 9.96 0.45
CA PHE A 474 -8.55 10.97 0.15
C PHE A 474 -9.00 12.01 -0.86
N TRP A 475 -10.04 11.70 -1.67
CA TRP A 475 -10.52 12.57 -2.75
C TRP A 475 -12.01 12.93 -2.64
N ASN A 476 -12.81 12.17 -1.91
CA ASN A 476 -14.24 12.42 -1.77
C ASN A 476 -14.55 13.31 -0.57
N HIS A 477 -14.79 14.61 -0.80
CA HIS A 477 -15.16 15.57 0.23
C HIS A 477 -16.52 15.28 0.90
N ASN A 478 -17.33 14.39 0.33
CA ASN A 478 -18.61 13.95 0.85
C ASN A 478 -18.58 12.55 1.47
N TYR A 479 -17.37 12.01 1.72
CA TYR A 479 -17.22 10.74 2.40
C TYR A 479 -17.91 10.74 3.77
N GLU A 480 -18.70 9.69 4.05
CA GLU A 480 -19.31 9.44 5.35
C GLU A 480 -19.12 7.97 5.73
N ASP A 481 -18.89 7.69 7.00
CA ASP A 481 -18.68 6.30 7.50
C ASP A 481 -19.90 5.40 7.26
N GLY A 482 -21.11 5.98 7.24
CA GLY A 482 -22.35 5.27 6.95
C GLY A 482 -22.46 4.71 5.53
N ASP A 483 -21.64 5.22 4.60
CA ASP A 483 -21.66 4.84 3.18
C ASP A 483 -20.74 3.63 2.88
N TYR A 484 -20.24 2.94 3.91
CA TYR A 484 -19.28 1.83 3.75
C TYR A 484 -19.65 0.85 2.65
N GLU A 485 -20.90 0.37 2.60
CA GLU A 485 -21.31 -0.64 1.60
C GLU A 485 -21.25 -0.07 0.18
N ALA A 486 -21.69 1.16 -0.02
CA ALA A 486 -21.64 1.81 -1.32
C ALA A 486 -20.18 2.07 -1.76
N ILE A 487 -19.32 2.49 -0.85
CA ILE A 487 -17.89 2.72 -1.13
C ILE A 487 -17.18 1.39 -1.38
N ARG A 488 -17.46 0.34 -0.61
CA ARG A 488 -16.96 -1.02 -0.84
C ARG A 488 -17.29 -1.51 -2.25
N ASP A 489 -18.53 -1.36 -2.67
CA ASP A 489 -18.98 -1.83 -3.98
C ASP A 489 -18.28 -1.04 -5.11
N LYS A 490 -18.15 0.28 -4.97
CA LYS A 490 -17.33 1.10 -5.88
C LYS A 490 -15.86 0.66 -5.90
N THR A 491 -15.30 0.32 -4.74
CA THR A 491 -13.91 -0.16 -4.62
C THR A 491 -13.67 -1.39 -5.48
N PHE A 492 -14.57 -2.36 -5.44
CA PHE A 492 -14.49 -3.54 -6.31
C PHE A 492 -14.65 -3.19 -7.79
N GLU A 493 -15.57 -2.27 -8.13
CA GLU A 493 -15.73 -1.80 -9.51
C GLU A 493 -14.48 -1.11 -10.04
N TYR A 494 -13.85 -0.24 -9.25
CA TYR A 494 -12.64 0.48 -9.62
C TYR A 494 -11.46 -0.47 -9.87
N LEU A 495 -11.25 -1.45 -8.97
CA LEU A 495 -10.21 -2.46 -9.11
C LEU A 495 -10.43 -3.33 -10.36
N TYR A 496 -11.65 -3.77 -10.57
CA TYR A 496 -12.00 -4.56 -11.76
C TYR A 496 -11.76 -3.76 -13.05
N HIS A 497 -12.19 -2.51 -13.09
CA HIS A 497 -11.98 -1.63 -14.25
C HIS A 497 -10.50 -1.36 -14.50
N TYR A 498 -9.72 -1.07 -13.44
CA TYR A 498 -8.28 -0.90 -13.55
C TYR A 498 -7.59 -2.15 -14.10
N LYS A 499 -7.90 -3.32 -13.54
CA LYS A 499 -7.27 -4.59 -13.89
C LYS A 499 -7.56 -5.01 -15.34
N TYR A 500 -8.75 -4.74 -15.81
CA TYR A 500 -9.23 -5.21 -17.10
C TYR A 500 -9.48 -4.09 -18.13
N ALA A 501 -8.82 -2.96 -17.96
CA ALA A 501 -8.93 -1.83 -18.90
C ALA A 501 -8.60 -2.25 -20.36
N ASP A 502 -7.67 -3.18 -20.54
CA ASP A 502 -7.27 -3.67 -21.85
C ASP A 502 -8.34 -4.54 -22.56
N ALA A 503 -9.27 -5.08 -21.81
CA ALA A 503 -10.40 -5.83 -22.33
C ALA A 503 -11.63 -4.95 -22.65
N GLU A 504 -11.55 -3.65 -22.34
CA GLU A 504 -12.65 -2.73 -22.58
C GLU A 504 -12.90 -2.57 -24.08
N GLY A 505 -14.16 -2.76 -24.47
CA GLY A 505 -14.57 -2.65 -25.89
C GLY A 505 -14.49 -3.95 -26.68
N LEU A 506 -13.93 -5.03 -26.13
CA LEU A 506 -13.98 -6.35 -26.75
C LEU A 506 -15.43 -6.87 -26.82
N GLU A 507 -15.73 -7.60 -27.91
CA GLU A 507 -17.04 -8.21 -28.10
C GLU A 507 -17.19 -9.44 -27.19
N ILE A 508 -18.29 -9.51 -26.43
CA ILE A 508 -18.60 -10.64 -25.54
C ILE A 508 -19.49 -11.63 -26.30
N LYS A 509 -19.08 -12.90 -26.38
CA LYS A 509 -19.78 -13.98 -27.08
C LYS A 509 -20.01 -15.17 -26.15
N GLU A 510 -21.12 -15.90 -26.35
CA GLU A 510 -21.40 -17.18 -25.69
C GLU A 510 -20.52 -18.33 -26.21
N SER A 511 -20.01 -18.20 -27.41
CA SER A 511 -19.11 -19.17 -28.05
C SER A 511 -17.93 -18.46 -28.70
N HIS A 512 -16.75 -19.08 -28.66
CA HIS A 512 -15.56 -18.50 -29.29
C HIS A 512 -15.51 -18.78 -30.80
N ASP A 513 -14.84 -17.91 -31.52
CA ASP A 513 -14.49 -18.02 -32.93
C ASP A 513 -13.11 -18.67 -33.18
N GLY A 514 -12.53 -19.22 -32.11
CA GLY A 514 -11.24 -19.91 -32.12
C GLY A 514 -10.11 -19.11 -31.45
N HIS A 515 -10.17 -17.79 -31.43
CA HIS A 515 -9.08 -16.90 -30.92
C HIS A 515 -9.53 -15.89 -29.90
N PRO A 516 -10.19 -16.29 -28.78
CA PRO A 516 -10.56 -15.31 -27.77
C PRO A 516 -9.32 -14.75 -27.06
N ALA A 517 -9.30 -13.45 -26.82
CA ALA A 517 -8.26 -12.81 -26.03
C ALA A 517 -8.42 -13.13 -24.53
N TYR A 518 -9.68 -13.19 -24.07
CA TYR A 518 -10.04 -13.51 -22.68
C TYR A 518 -11.20 -14.49 -22.60
N VAL A 519 -11.25 -15.21 -21.49
CA VAL A 519 -12.43 -15.96 -21.02
C VAL A 519 -13.01 -15.22 -19.81
N GLU A 520 -14.26 -14.76 -19.88
CA GLU A 520 -15.01 -14.21 -18.76
C GLU A 520 -15.68 -15.35 -18.00
N LEU A 521 -15.41 -15.43 -16.71
CA LEU A 521 -16.04 -16.36 -15.80
C LEU A 521 -16.92 -15.62 -14.81
N ILE A 522 -18.14 -16.15 -14.58
CA ILE A 522 -18.95 -15.83 -13.41
C ILE A 522 -19.07 -17.14 -12.63
N HIS A 523 -18.37 -17.23 -11.52
CA HIS A 523 -18.25 -18.45 -10.75
C HIS A 523 -18.05 -18.20 -9.25
N THR A 524 -18.15 -19.25 -8.44
CA THR A 524 -17.91 -19.24 -7.01
C THR A 524 -17.54 -20.62 -6.51
N THR A 525 -17.16 -20.74 -5.23
CA THR A 525 -16.81 -22.02 -4.60
C THR A 525 -17.42 -22.13 -3.20
N ASP A 526 -17.54 -23.36 -2.70
CA ASP A 526 -17.79 -23.66 -1.30
C ASP A 526 -16.50 -23.84 -0.48
N TYR A 527 -15.32 -23.69 -1.12
CA TYR A 527 -14.05 -23.66 -0.42
C TYR A 527 -13.96 -22.46 0.50
N HIS A 528 -13.46 -22.68 1.70
CA HIS A 528 -13.31 -21.62 2.70
C HIS A 528 -12.00 -21.78 3.45
N VAL A 529 -11.30 -20.68 3.64
CA VAL A 529 -10.06 -20.63 4.41
C VAL A 529 -10.22 -19.61 5.54
N LYS A 530 -9.85 -20.00 6.75
CA LYS A 530 -9.79 -19.03 7.85
C LYS A 530 -8.74 -17.97 7.51
N PHE A 531 -9.15 -16.72 7.68
CA PHE A 531 -8.29 -15.56 7.43
C PHE A 531 -6.92 -15.67 8.12
N LYS A 532 -5.88 -15.26 7.40
CA LYS A 532 -4.52 -15.17 7.90
C LYS A 532 -3.79 -14.12 7.09
N PHE A 533 -3.33 -13.06 7.72
CA PHE A 533 -2.41 -12.12 7.10
C PHE A 533 -1.06 -12.78 6.81
N PHE A 534 -0.42 -12.33 5.75
CA PHE A 534 0.97 -12.63 5.46
C PHE A 534 1.83 -11.45 5.89
N VAL A 535 2.31 -11.52 7.08
CA VAL A 535 3.27 -10.57 7.66
C VAL A 535 4.33 -11.37 8.40
N ASP A 536 5.45 -10.75 8.65
CA ASP A 536 6.48 -11.24 9.56
C ASP A 536 7.09 -12.59 9.15
N GLY A 537 7.78 -12.61 8.05
CA GLY A 537 8.56 -13.76 7.62
C GLY A 537 7.74 -14.87 6.96
N VAL A 538 6.73 -14.51 6.20
CA VAL A 538 5.97 -15.47 5.37
C VAL A 538 6.46 -15.41 3.92
N PHE A 539 6.94 -16.52 3.42
CA PHE A 539 7.26 -16.66 2.01
C PHE A 539 6.02 -17.08 1.22
N PRO A 540 5.58 -16.26 0.24
CA PRO A 540 4.32 -16.42 -0.48
C PRO A 540 4.14 -17.79 -1.13
N GLU A 541 5.20 -18.35 -1.67
CA GLU A 541 5.20 -19.59 -2.43
C GLU A 541 4.71 -20.80 -1.61
N LYS A 542 4.74 -20.70 -0.28
CA LYS A 542 4.31 -21.76 0.62
C LYS A 542 2.87 -21.63 1.13
N GLU A 543 2.20 -20.53 0.81
CA GLU A 543 0.91 -20.15 1.42
C GLU A 543 -0.16 -19.77 0.39
N VAL A 544 0.03 -20.12 -0.87
CA VAL A 544 -0.97 -19.88 -1.93
C VAL A 544 -2.05 -20.95 -1.86
N TYR A 545 -3.33 -20.54 -1.89
CA TYR A 545 -4.48 -21.47 -1.82
C TYR A 545 -4.98 -21.80 -3.23
N GLU A 546 -4.21 -22.58 -3.97
CA GLU A 546 -4.66 -23.14 -5.24
C GLU A 546 -5.65 -24.26 -4.97
N ILE A 547 -6.84 -24.17 -5.59
CA ILE A 547 -7.91 -25.16 -5.45
C ILE A 547 -8.12 -25.97 -6.74
N GLY A 548 -7.49 -25.56 -7.84
CA GLY A 548 -7.64 -26.21 -9.13
C GLY A 548 -6.91 -25.48 -10.24
N GLU A 549 -7.30 -25.74 -11.45
CA GLU A 549 -6.74 -25.17 -12.69
C GLU A 549 -7.85 -24.78 -13.66
N LEU A 550 -7.62 -23.69 -14.39
CA LEU A 550 -8.36 -23.27 -15.56
C LEU A 550 -7.59 -23.73 -16.79
N VAL A 551 -8.14 -24.66 -17.53
CA VAL A 551 -7.45 -25.41 -18.59
C VAL A 551 -7.88 -24.92 -19.96
N PHE A 552 -6.91 -24.55 -20.79
CA PHE A 552 -7.08 -24.15 -22.18
C PHE A 552 -6.50 -25.25 -23.10
N ASP A 553 -7.35 -25.99 -23.79
CA ASP A 553 -6.93 -26.97 -24.79
C ASP A 553 -7.03 -26.36 -26.19
N TYR A 554 -5.98 -26.52 -27.01
CA TYR A 554 -5.91 -25.97 -28.35
C TYR A 554 -6.04 -27.06 -29.42
N GLU A 555 -6.45 -26.68 -30.63
CA GLU A 555 -6.64 -27.62 -31.74
C GLU A 555 -5.33 -28.33 -32.16
N ASP A 556 -4.17 -27.71 -31.91
CA ASP A 556 -2.88 -28.31 -32.18
C ASP A 556 -2.48 -29.43 -31.18
N GLY A 557 -3.35 -29.69 -30.19
CA GLY A 557 -3.13 -30.69 -29.15
C GLY A 557 -2.32 -30.19 -27.94
N SER A 558 -1.90 -28.91 -27.93
CA SER A 558 -1.26 -28.31 -26.76
C SER A 558 -2.29 -27.89 -25.69
N THR A 559 -1.85 -27.81 -24.46
CA THR A 559 -2.66 -27.41 -23.30
C THR A 559 -1.90 -26.38 -22.48
N GLU A 560 -2.57 -25.31 -22.05
CA GLU A 560 -2.07 -24.35 -21.10
C GLU A 560 -3.00 -24.32 -19.87
N LYS A 561 -2.43 -24.01 -18.70
CA LYS A 561 -3.13 -24.03 -17.41
C LYS A 561 -2.90 -22.74 -16.65
N VAL A 562 -3.96 -22.17 -16.12
CA VAL A 562 -3.93 -21.01 -15.23
C VAL A 562 -4.39 -21.46 -13.85
N PRO A 563 -3.65 -21.20 -12.76
CA PRO A 563 -4.07 -21.59 -11.42
C PRO A 563 -5.41 -21.00 -11.04
N LEU A 564 -6.29 -21.81 -10.45
CA LEU A 564 -7.52 -21.38 -9.81
C LEU A 564 -7.23 -21.14 -8.32
N THR A 565 -7.00 -19.88 -7.96
CA THR A 565 -6.49 -19.47 -6.65
C THR A 565 -7.56 -18.77 -5.84
N TYR A 566 -7.87 -19.33 -4.67
CA TYR A 566 -8.81 -18.76 -3.71
C TYR A 566 -8.28 -17.42 -3.16
N GLY A 567 -9.16 -16.42 -3.13
CA GLY A 567 -8.79 -15.06 -2.75
C GLY A 567 -8.04 -14.29 -3.85
N TYR A 568 -7.95 -14.85 -5.07
CA TYR A 568 -7.34 -14.19 -6.21
C TYR A 568 -8.29 -14.10 -7.43
N ASN A 569 -8.71 -15.24 -7.98
CA ASN A 569 -9.62 -15.28 -9.13
C ASN A 569 -10.93 -16.04 -8.83
N ILE A 570 -11.11 -16.51 -7.62
CA ILE A 570 -12.36 -17.12 -7.13
C ILE A 570 -12.52 -16.88 -5.62
N GLY A 571 -13.76 -16.72 -5.14
CA GLY A 571 -14.09 -16.56 -3.72
C GLY A 571 -15.25 -17.45 -3.27
N ASN A 572 -15.48 -17.49 -1.94
CA ASN A 572 -16.52 -18.26 -1.33
C ASN A 572 -17.91 -17.64 -1.55
N LYS A 573 -18.90 -18.48 -1.83
CA LYS A 573 -20.27 -18.05 -2.13
C LYS A 573 -21.01 -17.39 -0.96
N ASN A 574 -20.60 -17.62 0.28
CA ASN A 574 -21.27 -17.11 1.47
C ASN A 574 -20.70 -15.79 2.01
N VAL A 575 -19.66 -15.23 1.37
CA VAL A 575 -19.03 -13.96 1.81
C VAL A 575 -19.90 -12.76 1.44
N ASN A 576 -20.08 -11.83 2.36
CA ASN A 576 -20.86 -10.60 2.16
C ASN A 576 -20.13 -9.29 2.50
N TRP A 577 -18.94 -9.35 3.13
CA TRP A 577 -18.12 -8.20 3.57
C TRP A 577 -18.88 -7.18 4.42
N ALA A 578 -19.88 -7.59 5.19
CA ALA A 578 -20.61 -6.69 6.07
C ALA A 578 -19.70 -6.14 7.17
N ARG A 579 -19.82 -4.85 7.44
CA ARG A 579 -19.16 -4.16 8.55
C ARG A 579 -20.19 -3.79 9.62
N THR A 580 -19.95 -4.21 10.85
CA THR A 580 -20.80 -3.90 12.00
C THR A 580 -20.06 -2.98 12.98
N LYS A 581 -20.82 -2.34 13.88
CA LYS A 581 -20.29 -1.50 14.98
C LYS A 581 -20.28 -2.21 16.32
N ASP A 582 -20.23 -3.53 16.33
CA ASP A 582 -20.23 -4.37 17.54
C ASP A 582 -18.83 -4.89 17.93
N GLY A 583 -17.79 -4.31 17.33
CA GLY A 583 -16.40 -4.58 17.67
C GLY A 583 -15.95 -3.89 18.97
N ASP A 584 -14.76 -4.19 19.43
CA ASP A 584 -14.13 -3.51 20.58
C ASP A 584 -13.84 -2.04 20.24
N PRO A 585 -14.37 -1.06 21.00
CA PRO A 585 -14.11 0.36 20.74
C PRO A 585 -12.63 0.77 20.83
N GLY A 586 -11.80 0.01 21.56
CA GLY A 586 -10.36 0.20 21.65
C GLY A 586 -9.58 -0.50 20.53
N TYR A 587 -10.27 -1.11 19.57
CA TYR A 587 -9.65 -1.79 18.45
C TYR A 587 -10.48 -1.60 17.17
N ASN A 588 -9.84 -1.22 16.07
CA ASN A 588 -10.50 -0.90 14.81
C ASN A 588 -11.67 0.11 14.96
N HIS A 589 -11.58 1.05 15.89
CA HIS A 589 -12.62 2.04 16.20
C HIS A 589 -14.04 1.44 16.41
N GLY A 590 -14.10 0.21 16.93
CA GLY A 590 -15.36 -0.49 17.18
C GLY A 590 -15.98 -1.13 15.93
N PHE A 591 -15.32 -1.10 14.79
CA PHE A 591 -15.78 -1.82 13.61
C PHE A 591 -15.30 -3.26 13.59
N LYS A 592 -16.11 -4.13 13.05
CA LYS A 592 -15.84 -5.55 12.83
C LYS A 592 -16.34 -5.95 11.44
N LEU A 593 -15.57 -6.74 10.74
CA LEU A 593 -16.03 -7.41 9.53
C LEU A 593 -16.64 -8.75 9.88
N GLU A 594 -17.81 -9.02 9.32
CA GLU A 594 -18.52 -10.29 9.51
C GLU A 594 -17.78 -11.45 8.85
N ASP A 595 -17.19 -11.20 7.68
CA ASP A 595 -16.45 -12.17 6.88
C ASP A 595 -14.93 -11.94 6.94
N HIS A 596 -14.19 -12.84 6.30
CA HIS A 596 -12.73 -12.79 6.25
C HIS A 596 -12.19 -11.65 5.37
N LEU A 597 -11.16 -10.99 5.84
CA LEU A 597 -10.43 -9.96 5.06
C LEU A 597 -9.80 -10.52 3.76
N LEU A 598 -9.53 -11.83 3.72
CA LEU A 598 -8.99 -12.48 2.53
C LEU A 598 -9.87 -12.27 1.28
N GLU A 599 -11.18 -12.36 1.45
CA GLU A 599 -12.14 -12.16 0.35
C GLU A 599 -12.24 -10.70 -0.10
N MET A 600 -11.85 -9.75 0.74
CA MET A 600 -11.74 -8.33 0.36
C MET A 600 -10.53 -8.04 -0.54
N SER A 601 -9.61 -8.98 -0.67
CA SER A 601 -8.41 -8.84 -1.48
C SER A 601 -8.64 -9.16 -2.96
N LEU A 602 -9.83 -9.62 -3.34
CA LEU A 602 -10.13 -9.99 -4.71
C LEU A 602 -10.07 -8.79 -5.66
N THR A 603 -9.38 -8.97 -6.77
CA THR A 603 -9.46 -8.07 -7.95
C THR A 603 -10.52 -8.53 -8.94
N THR A 604 -11.43 -9.38 -8.50
CA THR A 604 -12.62 -9.80 -9.24
C THR A 604 -13.81 -8.94 -8.83
N LEU A 605 -14.80 -8.83 -9.68
CA LEU A 605 -16.04 -8.13 -9.37
C LEU A 605 -17.03 -9.08 -8.67
N PRO A 606 -17.29 -8.92 -7.38
CA PRO A 606 -18.31 -9.69 -6.68
C PRO A 606 -19.71 -9.21 -7.07
N ILE A 607 -20.60 -10.16 -7.29
CA ILE A 607 -22.01 -9.93 -7.66
C ILE A 607 -22.89 -10.63 -6.63
N ARG A 608 -23.65 -9.86 -5.85
CA ARG A 608 -24.59 -10.41 -4.86
C ARG A 608 -25.83 -10.97 -5.54
N LYS A 609 -26.21 -12.20 -5.19
CA LYS A 609 -27.41 -12.89 -5.65
C LYS A 609 -28.19 -13.46 -4.46
N GLY A 610 -29.00 -12.60 -3.83
CA GLY A 610 -29.67 -12.93 -2.58
C GLY A 610 -28.67 -13.08 -1.43
N GLU A 611 -28.55 -14.27 -0.86
CA GLU A 611 -27.61 -14.57 0.23
C GLU A 611 -26.23 -15.04 -0.28
N GLU A 612 -26.13 -15.41 -1.55
CA GLU A 612 -24.88 -15.89 -2.16
C GLU A 612 -24.18 -14.80 -2.98
N THR A 613 -22.87 -14.95 -3.13
CA THR A 613 -22.01 -14.11 -3.97
C THR A 613 -21.35 -14.95 -5.06
N VAL A 614 -21.38 -14.47 -6.27
CA VAL A 614 -20.59 -14.98 -7.39
C VAL A 614 -19.57 -13.94 -7.82
N TYR A 615 -18.50 -14.39 -8.44
CA TYR A 615 -17.35 -13.54 -8.79
C TYR A 615 -17.15 -13.53 -10.28
N LYS A 616 -17.17 -12.33 -10.86
CA LYS A 616 -16.84 -12.10 -12.26
C LYS A 616 -15.35 -11.83 -12.40
N CYS A 617 -14.66 -12.56 -13.26
CA CYS A 617 -13.26 -12.32 -13.61
C CYS A 617 -13.01 -12.56 -15.09
N LEU A 618 -11.96 -11.93 -15.62
CA LEU A 618 -11.44 -12.19 -16.95
C LEU A 618 -10.12 -12.96 -16.84
N ILE A 619 -10.03 -14.05 -17.54
CA ILE A 619 -8.82 -14.87 -17.62
C ILE A 619 -8.20 -14.67 -18.99
N ALA A 620 -7.02 -14.08 -19.05
CA ALA A 620 -6.30 -13.92 -20.30
C ALA A 620 -6.01 -15.30 -20.94
N ASN A 621 -6.29 -15.45 -22.23
CA ASN A 621 -5.91 -16.64 -22.95
C ASN A 621 -4.37 -16.69 -23.05
N PRO A 622 -3.70 -17.72 -22.51
CA PRO A 622 -2.24 -17.81 -22.55
C PRO A 622 -1.65 -17.86 -23.96
N ARG A 623 -2.41 -18.31 -24.94
CA ARG A 623 -2.01 -18.46 -26.34
C ARG A 623 -3.10 -17.94 -27.28
N PRO A 624 -3.35 -16.63 -27.33
CA PRO A 624 -4.41 -16.07 -28.17
C PRO A 624 -4.15 -16.25 -29.68
N GLU A 625 -2.90 -16.51 -30.06
CA GLU A 625 -2.50 -16.84 -31.42
C GLU A 625 -2.90 -18.26 -31.85
N LYS A 626 -3.26 -19.16 -30.92
CA LYS A 626 -3.68 -20.53 -31.20
C LYS A 626 -5.21 -20.64 -31.19
N VAL A 627 -5.71 -21.57 -32.00
CA VAL A 627 -7.15 -21.87 -32.03
C VAL A 627 -7.55 -22.61 -30.76
N LEU A 628 -8.32 -21.96 -29.89
CA LEU A 628 -8.88 -22.57 -28.70
C LEU A 628 -9.89 -23.64 -29.12
N LYS A 629 -9.75 -24.85 -28.57
CA LYS A 629 -10.65 -25.98 -28.79
C LYS A 629 -11.66 -26.08 -27.65
N GLU A 630 -11.19 -26.02 -26.42
CA GLU A 630 -12.01 -26.19 -25.23
C GLU A 630 -11.41 -25.41 -24.04
N PHE A 631 -12.28 -24.84 -23.23
CA PHE A 631 -11.95 -24.26 -21.91
C PHE A 631 -12.75 -25.00 -20.83
N ARG A 632 -12.06 -25.37 -19.72
CA ARG A 632 -12.71 -26.03 -18.59
C ARG A 632 -12.03 -25.71 -17.27
N THR A 633 -12.76 -25.93 -16.18
CA THR A 633 -12.26 -25.84 -14.79
C THR A 633 -12.01 -27.23 -14.23
N GLU A 634 -10.82 -27.47 -13.69
CA GLU A 634 -10.45 -28.70 -12.98
C GLU A 634 -10.16 -28.38 -11.53
N VAL A 635 -10.84 -29.06 -10.60
CA VAL A 635 -10.65 -28.89 -9.15
C VAL A 635 -9.74 -30.01 -8.64
N TYR A 636 -8.79 -29.68 -7.77
CA TYR A 636 -7.88 -30.67 -7.19
C TYR A 636 -8.66 -31.59 -6.24
N PRO A 637 -8.52 -32.91 -6.39
CA PRO A 637 -9.30 -33.89 -5.61
C PRO A 637 -9.09 -33.78 -4.08
N ASP A 638 -7.91 -33.37 -3.66
CA ASP A 638 -7.53 -33.22 -2.24
C ASP A 638 -8.15 -31.99 -1.56
N LYS A 639 -8.66 -31.02 -2.32
CA LYS A 639 -9.26 -29.80 -1.78
C LYS A 639 -10.67 -30.01 -1.24
N ASN A 640 -11.33 -31.10 -1.64
CA ASN A 640 -12.68 -31.47 -1.17
C ASN A 640 -13.69 -30.31 -1.24
N CYS A 641 -13.67 -29.56 -2.33
CA CYS A 641 -14.55 -28.43 -2.60
C CYS A 641 -15.19 -28.55 -3.99
N LYS A 642 -16.17 -27.69 -4.25
CA LYS A 642 -16.84 -27.57 -5.54
C LYS A 642 -16.70 -26.15 -6.06
N VAL A 643 -16.54 -26.04 -7.37
CA VAL A 643 -16.68 -24.80 -8.11
C VAL A 643 -18.02 -24.79 -8.80
N PHE A 644 -18.74 -23.69 -8.67
CA PHE A 644 -20.05 -23.47 -9.29
C PHE A 644 -19.87 -22.37 -10.34
N THR A 645 -19.90 -22.76 -11.61
CA THR A 645 -19.81 -21.83 -12.74
C THR A 645 -21.21 -21.50 -13.25
N GLU A 646 -21.55 -20.21 -13.26
CA GLU A 646 -22.84 -19.74 -13.78
C GLU A 646 -22.77 -19.44 -15.28
N SER A 647 -21.69 -18.79 -15.73
CA SER A 647 -21.49 -18.49 -17.14
C SER A 647 -20.02 -18.49 -17.53
N VAL A 648 -19.78 -18.80 -18.79
CA VAL A 648 -18.51 -18.68 -19.47
C VAL A 648 -18.78 -17.90 -20.76
N HIS A 649 -18.08 -16.77 -20.94
CA HIS A 649 -18.14 -15.99 -22.17
C HIS A 649 -16.73 -15.79 -22.71
N TYR A 650 -16.64 -15.47 -23.99
CA TYR A 650 -15.38 -15.28 -24.69
C TYR A 650 -15.31 -13.85 -25.23
N LEU A 651 -14.16 -13.18 -25.06
CA LEU A 651 -13.93 -11.82 -25.51
C LEU A 651 -12.87 -11.82 -26.63
N SER A 652 -13.24 -11.24 -27.78
CA SER A 652 -12.39 -11.13 -28.96
C SER A 652 -12.33 -9.71 -29.50
#